data_308fc5936491519e7604882b70e5ea7d
#
_entry.id   308fc5936491519e7604882b70e5ea7d
#
_cell.length_a   1.000
_cell.length_b   1.000
_cell.length_c   1.000
_cell.angle_alpha   90.00
_cell.angle_beta   90.00
_cell.angle_gamma   90.00
#
_symmetry.space_group_name_H-M   'P 1'
#
loop_
_entity.id
_entity.type
_entity.pdbx_description
1 polymer ?
#
loop_
_entity_poly.entity_id
_entity_poly.type
_entity_poly.pdbx_seq_one_letter_code
_entity_poly.pdbx_strand_id
1 'polypeptide(L)'
;MKTAKIALLSGVALLSFGSAAQAQDASEVSEAGIADIVVTAQKRGENLQRMPVAISAFTSEQLDLQGISETKDLSAIAPNVAVLGGTTNATASVVTIRGIPTSSDESMGYDSPIGIYVDGVYLARSAASSFEVADIERVEVLRGPQGTLFGRNTTGGAVNFVTKRPTEDFNLSLRAGIGNFDQRVLRGVINTGTIAGIARSSLSYLYKSRDGVVDNLLQPDRLDPGAASTHSLRWALSIDLADNVTLTNAFDWARIKSVSAFQQLVGVGNGNVSDFPATMTIGGNVFPKVQPANVLGYLQSATSGEAECGSPLSQMSRTWRSRVCNNSSRPSVDKVWGNMTRLEANLDTVTLRSTTAIRWWRNTLSSNDLDGLGTVRGPAFTQDSLLNGMPIAVLNQISGLTPEARAALAAAAVPTTTQDLFEITDKRRHHQFSQELEVVSRSGGAFEWVLGGFFFKEKGREYNPQHYAYVLDTDAIFSEASFGALAPELRAGNPARFRAMAVPSALGYTASTRSYAIYGQGTWRPGGPGGRIGVTLGLRHSWDSKTLAVFQNGIASFEPEDLARNRGTKKFRALTGNLSIDFRATDDINLYARVARGYRSGGFDARQDTSQLALAPFNSEKIWSYEVGAKAKLGNRVRINSAFFYNIYSDQFVTVPVPVGEGQSFGSIVVNAGKTRYYGFEVDGKALLADGFELDGAFGYVKADPVTYLAGDIAHQPHNVASVIKLNYAPKVTASAGASYRYDLGGSQLLFRLGYAYTSSFYMFGNPLTAPFSQATKGDARGLLDGQIRLDRINLGGGELSVTLWAKNLTNRHYASRAVDFGQLGFSTVSFGDPRTFGLTLDGKF
;
A
#
# COMPACT_ATOMS: atom_id res chain seq x y z
N MET A 1 -10.45 -14.84 -35.61
CA MET A 1 -9.37 -15.23 -36.52
C MET A 1 -8.74 -13.97 -37.09
N LYS A 2 -7.70 -13.48 -36.50
CA LYS A 2 -6.81 -12.45 -37.10
C LYS A 2 -5.39 -12.98 -37.03
N THR A 3 -4.81 -13.17 -38.18
CA THR A 3 -3.49 -13.71 -38.46
C THR A 3 -2.39 -12.78 -37.96
N ALA A 4 -1.51 -13.30 -37.07
CA ALA A 4 -0.32 -12.61 -36.62
C ALA A 4 0.71 -12.50 -37.75
N LYS A 5 1.14 -11.27 -38.05
CA LYS A 5 2.34 -11.00 -38.84
C LYS A 5 3.52 -10.79 -37.86
N ILE A 6 4.36 -11.79 -37.77
CA ILE A 6 5.67 -11.70 -37.11
C ILE A 6 6.63 -11.09 -38.14
N ALA A 7 7.10 -9.88 -37.90
CA ALA A 7 8.24 -9.29 -38.60
C ALA A 7 9.46 -9.42 -37.68
N LEU A 8 10.36 -10.35 -38.03
CA LEU A 8 11.70 -10.44 -37.45
C LEU A 8 12.54 -9.25 -37.93
N LEU A 9 12.98 -8.41 -37.01
CA LEU A 9 14.07 -7.47 -37.25
C LEU A 9 15.38 -8.14 -36.82
N SER A 10 16.08 -8.68 -37.79
CA SER A 10 17.46 -9.12 -37.71
C SER A 10 18.40 -7.91 -37.87
N GLY A 11 19.19 -7.63 -36.85
CA GLY A 11 20.21 -6.57 -36.88
C GLY A 11 21.09 -6.64 -35.63
N VAL A 12 21.88 -7.71 -35.48
CA VAL A 12 22.97 -7.74 -34.48
C VAL A 12 24.29 -7.57 -35.27
N ALA A 13 24.87 -6.39 -35.10
CA ALA A 13 26.22 -6.12 -35.57
C ALA A 13 27.22 -6.81 -34.61
N LEU A 14 27.91 -7.82 -35.11
CA LEU A 14 29.04 -8.49 -34.45
C LEU A 14 30.26 -7.56 -34.49
N LEU A 15 30.63 -7.00 -33.35
CA LEU A 15 31.98 -6.45 -33.13
C LEU A 15 32.79 -7.49 -32.39
N SER A 16 33.65 -8.14 -33.15
CA SER A 16 34.67 -9.06 -32.66
C SER A 16 35.85 -8.28 -32.07
N PHE A 17 36.02 -8.33 -30.75
CA PHE A 17 37.31 -8.01 -30.09
C PHE A 17 37.87 -9.31 -29.51
N GLY A 18 38.90 -9.80 -30.17
CA GLY A 18 39.72 -10.87 -29.63
C GLY A 18 40.73 -10.31 -28.63
N SER A 19 40.69 -10.83 -27.41
CA SER A 19 41.84 -10.83 -26.49
C SER A 19 41.73 -12.07 -25.62
N ALA A 20 42.67 -12.99 -25.79
CA ALA A 20 42.78 -14.16 -24.95
C ALA A 20 43.28 -13.75 -23.56
N ALA A 21 42.44 -13.88 -22.56
CA ALA A 21 42.82 -13.91 -21.15
C ALA A 21 42.72 -15.35 -20.67
N GLN A 22 43.86 -15.93 -20.26
CA GLN A 22 43.93 -17.26 -19.61
C GLN A 22 43.21 -17.16 -18.27
N ALA A 23 42.13 -17.88 -18.15
CA ALA A 23 41.46 -18.10 -16.87
C ALA A 23 42.29 -19.10 -16.06
N GLN A 24 42.79 -18.67 -14.92
CA GLN A 24 43.27 -19.53 -13.86
C GLN A 24 42.08 -20.23 -13.20
N ASP A 25 42.06 -21.55 -13.26
CA ASP A 25 41.14 -22.40 -12.51
C ASP A 25 41.29 -22.15 -11.02
N ALA A 26 40.33 -21.50 -10.43
CA ALA A 26 40.06 -21.56 -9.00
C ALA A 26 38.74 -22.32 -8.84
N SER A 27 38.81 -23.66 -8.93
CA SER A 27 37.75 -24.53 -8.41
C SER A 27 37.81 -24.55 -6.89
N GLU A 28 37.35 -23.47 -6.24
CA GLU A 28 36.89 -23.60 -4.87
C GLU A 28 35.57 -24.36 -4.89
N VAL A 29 35.61 -25.60 -4.43
CA VAL A 29 34.44 -26.37 -4.05
C VAL A 29 33.80 -25.61 -2.91
N SER A 30 32.81 -24.73 -3.25
CA SER A 30 31.97 -24.07 -2.29
C SER A 30 31.27 -25.16 -1.48
N GLU A 31 31.61 -25.29 -0.18
CA GLU A 31 30.83 -26.09 0.75
C GLU A 31 29.36 -25.68 0.61
N ALA A 32 28.52 -26.60 0.14
CA ALA A 32 27.11 -26.36 -0.14
C ALA A 32 26.35 -26.02 1.16
N GLY A 33 26.29 -24.74 1.50
CA GLY A 33 25.67 -24.24 2.73
C GLY A 33 24.76 -23.04 2.50
N ILE A 34 23.91 -22.74 3.50
CA ILE A 34 23.06 -21.54 3.51
C ILE A 34 23.96 -20.32 3.79
N ALA A 35 24.13 -19.47 2.80
CA ALA A 35 24.93 -18.24 2.94
C ALA A 35 24.38 -17.30 4.03
N ASP A 36 25.29 -16.65 4.74
CA ASP A 36 24.95 -15.63 5.72
C ASP A 36 24.42 -14.37 5.02
N ILE A 37 23.37 -13.78 5.58
CA ILE A 37 22.78 -12.53 5.06
C ILE A 37 23.24 -11.39 5.95
N VAL A 38 23.92 -10.41 5.35
CA VAL A 38 24.26 -9.14 6.01
C VAL A 38 23.13 -8.16 5.79
N VAL A 39 22.68 -7.52 6.87
CA VAL A 39 21.62 -6.52 6.89
C VAL A 39 22.11 -5.19 7.48
N THR A 40 21.43 -4.10 7.16
CA THR A 40 21.80 -2.74 7.59
C THR A 40 20.81 -2.13 8.59
N ALA A 41 19.99 -2.96 9.20
CA ALA A 41 18.92 -2.55 10.10
C ALA A 41 19.36 -1.79 11.37
N GLN A 42 20.62 -1.89 11.78
CA GLN A 42 21.19 -1.10 12.88
C GLN A 42 22.17 -0.02 12.42
N LYS A 43 22.00 0.49 11.17
CA LYS A 43 22.90 1.48 10.55
C LYS A 43 24.33 0.97 10.34
N ARG A 44 24.53 -0.35 10.47
CA ARG A 44 25.77 -1.09 10.23
C ARG A 44 25.47 -2.36 9.45
N GLY A 45 26.48 -2.87 8.74
CA GLY A 45 26.40 -4.21 8.17
C GLY A 45 26.60 -5.26 9.27
N GLU A 46 25.54 -6.00 9.61
CA GLU A 46 25.58 -7.05 10.62
C GLU A 46 24.96 -8.34 10.10
N ASN A 47 25.45 -9.48 10.59
CA ASN A 47 24.87 -10.77 10.26
C ASN A 47 23.44 -10.86 10.82
N LEU A 48 22.46 -11.19 9.99
CA LEU A 48 21.04 -11.32 10.36
C LEU A 48 20.84 -12.22 11.59
N GLN A 49 21.63 -13.31 11.72
CA GLN A 49 21.50 -14.27 12.80
C GLN A 49 21.91 -13.69 14.17
N ARG A 50 22.71 -12.64 14.18
CA ARG A 50 23.22 -12.01 15.42
C ARG A 50 22.37 -10.82 15.90
N MET A 51 21.38 -10.40 15.12
CA MET A 51 20.57 -9.23 15.45
C MET A 51 19.43 -9.54 16.41
N PRO A 52 19.27 -8.81 17.54
CA PRO A 52 18.19 -9.02 18.52
C PRO A 52 16.87 -8.33 18.09
N VAL A 53 16.39 -8.65 16.89
CA VAL A 53 15.13 -8.12 16.32
C VAL A 53 14.55 -9.10 15.31
N ALA A 54 13.22 -9.17 15.21
CA ALA A 54 12.55 -9.91 14.15
C ALA A 54 12.74 -9.18 12.81
N ILE A 55 13.51 -9.77 11.92
CA ILE A 55 13.81 -9.25 10.59
C ILE A 55 13.83 -10.39 9.58
N SER A 56 13.23 -10.18 8.41
CA SER A 56 13.41 -11.03 7.23
C SER A 56 14.16 -10.22 6.17
N ALA A 57 15.17 -10.83 5.57
CA ALA A 57 15.92 -10.22 4.48
C ALA A 57 15.99 -11.19 3.31
N PHE A 58 15.78 -10.66 2.11
CA PHE A 58 15.72 -11.41 0.86
C PHE A 58 16.70 -10.80 -0.12
N THR A 59 17.69 -11.57 -0.55
CA THR A 59 18.65 -11.14 -1.59
C THR A 59 17.99 -11.07 -2.96
N SER A 60 18.63 -10.40 -3.92
CA SER A 60 18.14 -10.34 -5.31
C SER A 60 17.91 -11.72 -5.92
N GLU A 61 18.80 -12.68 -5.63
CA GLU A 61 18.66 -14.04 -6.12
C GLU A 61 17.46 -14.75 -5.50
N GLN A 62 17.24 -14.56 -4.20
CA GLN A 62 16.05 -15.11 -3.52
C GLN A 62 14.76 -14.48 -4.04
N LEU A 63 14.75 -13.18 -4.32
CA LEU A 63 13.60 -12.49 -4.91
C LEU A 63 13.31 -13.02 -6.32
N ASP A 64 14.34 -13.15 -7.16
CA ASP A 64 14.23 -13.72 -8.51
C ASP A 64 13.77 -15.19 -8.45
N LEU A 65 14.34 -16.00 -7.53
CA LEU A 65 13.98 -17.41 -7.32
C LEU A 65 12.51 -17.54 -6.87
N GLN A 66 12.00 -16.61 -6.09
CA GLN A 66 10.62 -16.63 -5.60
C GLN A 66 9.65 -15.88 -6.51
N GLY A 67 10.11 -15.34 -7.65
CA GLY A 67 9.30 -14.59 -8.60
C GLY A 67 8.81 -13.26 -8.05
N ILE A 68 9.48 -12.70 -7.04
CA ILE A 68 9.13 -11.43 -6.39
C ILE A 68 9.67 -10.28 -7.24
N SER A 69 8.79 -9.54 -7.88
CA SER A 69 9.14 -8.43 -8.75
C SER A 69 8.58 -7.08 -8.30
N GLU A 70 7.57 -7.09 -7.43
CA GLU A 70 6.87 -5.90 -6.96
C GLU A 70 6.73 -5.90 -5.43
N THR A 71 6.56 -4.71 -4.84
CA THR A 71 6.37 -4.57 -3.38
C THR A 71 5.18 -5.41 -2.86
N LYS A 72 4.10 -5.56 -3.65
CA LYS A 72 2.93 -6.38 -3.25
C LYS A 72 3.27 -7.85 -3.04
N ASP A 73 4.27 -8.37 -3.74
CA ASP A 73 4.67 -9.77 -3.66
C ASP A 73 5.32 -10.11 -2.31
N LEU A 74 5.79 -9.12 -1.53
CA LEU A 74 6.36 -9.32 -0.18
C LEU A 74 5.37 -10.01 0.78
N SER A 75 4.07 -9.89 0.52
CA SER A 75 3.02 -10.60 1.29
C SER A 75 3.17 -12.13 1.21
N ALA A 76 3.81 -12.65 0.18
CA ALA A 76 3.96 -14.09 -0.06
C ALA A 76 5.16 -14.69 0.68
N ILE A 77 6.09 -13.88 1.19
CA ILE A 77 7.39 -14.36 1.69
C ILE A 77 7.70 -13.95 3.13
N ALA A 78 7.10 -12.88 3.63
CA ALA A 78 7.37 -12.38 4.98
C ALA A 78 6.17 -12.67 5.91
N PRO A 79 6.40 -13.30 7.09
CA PRO A 79 5.32 -13.64 8.02
C PRO A 79 4.68 -12.38 8.63
N ASN A 80 3.36 -12.40 8.81
CA ASN A 80 2.55 -11.28 9.32
C ASN A 80 2.72 -9.97 8.54
N VAL A 81 3.06 -10.04 7.25
CA VAL A 81 3.12 -8.91 6.33
C VAL A 81 2.01 -9.06 5.30
N ALA A 82 1.24 -8.00 5.09
CA ALA A 82 0.29 -7.90 4.01
C ALA A 82 0.51 -6.59 3.24
N VAL A 83 0.54 -6.68 1.92
CA VAL A 83 0.69 -5.52 1.03
C VAL A 83 -0.47 -5.52 0.05
N LEU A 84 -1.15 -4.39 -0.03
CA LEU A 84 -2.33 -4.18 -0.86
C LEU A 84 -2.10 -2.98 -1.78
N GLY A 85 -2.70 -2.98 -2.95
CA GLY A 85 -2.65 -1.83 -3.85
C GLY A 85 -3.48 -0.64 -3.36
N GLY A 86 -3.22 0.57 -3.84
CA GLY A 86 -4.04 1.74 -3.62
C GLY A 86 -5.40 1.65 -4.35
N THR A 87 -6.43 2.32 -3.84
CA THR A 87 -7.77 2.34 -4.46
C THR A 87 -7.80 3.26 -5.67
N THR A 88 -7.28 4.46 -5.50
CA THR A 88 -7.28 5.52 -6.53
C THR A 88 -5.92 5.72 -7.18
N ASN A 89 -4.89 5.07 -6.63
CA ASN A 89 -3.53 5.11 -7.15
C ASN A 89 -2.95 3.71 -7.18
N ALA A 90 -2.86 3.12 -8.37
CA ALA A 90 -2.36 1.75 -8.55
C ALA A 90 -0.87 1.58 -8.14
N THR A 91 -0.11 2.67 -8.07
CA THR A 91 1.31 2.64 -7.64
C THR A 91 1.48 2.76 -6.12
N ALA A 92 0.42 3.05 -5.38
CA ALA A 92 0.47 3.10 -3.94
C ALA A 92 0.45 1.69 -3.33
N SER A 93 1.24 1.49 -2.28
CA SER A 93 1.30 0.24 -1.54
C SER A 93 0.89 0.47 -0.09
N VAL A 94 -0.20 -0.18 0.33
CA VAL A 94 -0.67 -0.20 1.72
C VAL A 94 -0.02 -1.39 2.40
N VAL A 95 1.02 -1.15 3.19
CA VAL A 95 1.75 -2.20 3.90
C VAL A 95 1.23 -2.31 5.33
N THR A 96 0.88 -3.51 5.76
CA THR A 96 0.55 -3.83 7.16
C THR A 96 1.52 -4.85 7.71
N ILE A 97 1.99 -4.64 8.92
CA ILE A 97 2.91 -5.57 9.63
C ILE A 97 2.30 -5.88 10.99
N ARG A 98 2.21 -7.18 11.34
CA ARG A 98 1.64 -7.67 12.60
C ARG A 98 0.21 -7.15 12.85
N GLY A 99 -0.57 -7.00 11.79
CA GLY A 99 -1.96 -6.54 11.87
C GLY A 99 -2.15 -5.07 12.25
N ILE A 100 -1.06 -4.28 12.35
CA ILE A 100 -1.16 -2.84 12.60
C ILE A 100 -1.68 -2.17 11.34
N PRO A 101 -2.90 -1.58 11.38
CA PRO A 101 -3.57 -1.11 10.18
C PRO A 101 -2.91 0.17 9.67
N THR A 102 -2.62 0.20 8.39
CA THR A 102 -2.36 1.44 7.67
C THR A 102 -3.71 2.09 7.40
N SER A 103 -3.92 3.29 7.88
CA SER A 103 -5.00 4.14 7.38
C SER A 103 -4.69 4.49 5.92
N SER A 104 -5.71 4.86 5.16
CA SER A 104 -5.61 5.24 3.74
C SER A 104 -4.28 5.95 3.43
N ASP A 105 -3.54 5.45 2.46
CA ASP A 105 -2.29 6.01 1.93
C ASP A 105 -2.52 7.31 1.13
N GLU A 106 -3.75 7.73 1.02
CA GLU A 106 -4.18 8.79 0.12
C GLU A 106 -4.15 10.19 0.75
N SER A 107 -4.24 10.31 2.09
CA SER A 107 -4.17 11.62 2.75
C SER A 107 -2.73 12.05 3.02
N MET A 108 -2.39 13.30 2.66
CA MET A 108 -1.09 13.88 2.98
C MET A 108 -1.04 14.56 4.37
N GLY A 109 -2.17 14.61 5.08
CA GLY A 109 -2.28 15.25 6.40
C GLY A 109 -1.72 14.40 7.54
N TYR A 110 -1.55 13.10 7.32
CA TYR A 110 -0.98 12.17 8.30
C TYR A 110 -0.14 11.07 7.62
N ASP A 111 0.60 10.30 8.41
CA ASP A 111 1.60 9.35 7.91
C ASP A 111 1.17 7.90 8.09
N SER A 112 1.80 6.97 7.34
CA SER A 112 1.66 5.52 7.53
C SER A 112 2.34 5.07 8.83
N PRO A 113 1.88 4.01 9.52
CA PRO A 113 2.56 3.41 10.67
C PRO A 113 3.73 2.49 10.28
N ILE A 114 3.94 2.26 8.99
CA ILE A 114 5.03 1.47 8.42
C ILE A 114 5.95 2.40 7.66
N GLY A 115 7.23 2.45 8.04
CA GLY A 115 8.25 3.23 7.36
C GLY A 115 8.75 2.52 6.10
N ILE A 116 8.85 3.24 4.99
CA ILE A 116 9.45 2.74 3.74
C ILE A 116 10.73 3.51 3.48
N TYR A 117 11.79 2.79 3.16
CA TYR A 117 13.14 3.34 2.97
C TYR A 117 13.77 2.81 1.68
N VAL A 118 14.62 3.63 1.06
CA VAL A 118 15.53 3.23 -0.01
C VAL A 118 16.93 3.66 0.37
N ASP A 119 17.85 2.73 0.44
CA ASP A 119 19.22 2.96 0.90
C ASP A 119 19.29 3.72 2.25
N GLY A 120 18.28 3.49 3.13
CA GLY A 120 18.13 4.15 4.42
C GLY A 120 17.46 5.53 4.36
N VAL A 121 17.12 6.05 3.19
CA VAL A 121 16.37 7.31 3.03
C VAL A 121 14.87 7.07 3.22
N TYR A 122 14.25 7.78 4.16
CA TYR A 122 12.81 7.69 4.45
C TYR A 122 11.96 8.23 3.29
N LEU A 123 10.96 7.48 2.88
CA LEU A 123 9.94 7.88 1.92
C LEU A 123 8.63 8.16 2.63
N ALA A 124 8.20 9.40 2.58
CA ALA A 124 7.02 9.85 3.32
C ALA A 124 5.69 9.35 2.72
N ARG A 125 5.68 9.04 1.41
CA ARG A 125 4.46 8.63 0.68
C ARG A 125 4.67 7.29 0.00
N SER A 126 3.69 6.39 0.19
CA SER A 126 3.73 5.03 -0.37
C SER A 126 3.63 5.01 -1.89
N ALA A 127 2.90 5.94 -2.48
CA ALA A 127 2.81 6.09 -3.94
C ALA A 127 4.16 6.39 -4.61
N ALA A 128 5.06 7.06 -3.89
CA ALA A 128 6.43 7.28 -4.35
C ALA A 128 7.35 6.07 -4.10
N SER A 129 6.87 5.02 -3.47
CA SER A 129 7.62 3.83 -3.03
C SER A 129 7.38 2.57 -3.86
N SER A 130 6.57 2.66 -4.91
CA SER A 130 6.40 1.56 -5.87
C SER A 130 7.68 1.40 -6.68
N PHE A 131 8.68 0.81 -6.03
CA PHE A 131 9.98 0.55 -6.64
C PHE A 131 9.93 -0.76 -7.43
N GLU A 132 9.73 -0.62 -8.71
CA GLU A 132 10.31 -1.53 -9.66
C GLU A 132 11.72 -1.02 -9.98
N VAL A 133 12.61 -0.99 -8.97
CA VAL A 133 13.99 -0.57 -9.21
C VAL A 133 14.70 -1.69 -9.93
N ALA A 134 15.30 -1.35 -11.04
CA ALA A 134 16.02 -2.28 -11.90
C ALA A 134 17.18 -2.99 -11.18
N ASP A 135 17.63 -2.55 -9.99
CA ASP A 135 18.85 -3.07 -9.39
C ASP A 135 18.80 -3.10 -7.85
N ILE A 136 17.90 -3.91 -7.30
CA ILE A 136 17.83 -4.19 -5.87
C ILE A 136 18.87 -5.24 -5.50
N GLU A 137 19.65 -5.00 -4.45
CA GLU A 137 20.54 -5.96 -3.82
C GLU A 137 19.77 -6.88 -2.86
N ARG A 138 18.94 -6.27 -2.01
CA ARG A 138 18.09 -6.99 -1.05
C ARG A 138 16.92 -6.12 -0.55
N VAL A 139 15.92 -6.78 0.00
CA VAL A 139 14.81 -6.15 0.74
C VAL A 139 14.87 -6.61 2.19
N GLU A 140 14.87 -5.66 3.14
CA GLU A 140 14.87 -5.89 4.57
C GLU A 140 13.50 -5.54 5.14
N VAL A 141 12.81 -6.46 5.80
CA VAL A 141 11.51 -6.26 6.45
C VAL A 141 11.69 -6.39 7.96
N LEU A 142 11.71 -5.27 8.67
CA LEU A 142 11.82 -5.19 10.12
C LEU A 142 10.42 -5.17 10.72
N ARG A 143 10.13 -6.11 11.61
CA ARG A 143 8.81 -6.26 12.22
C ARG A 143 8.82 -5.71 13.64
N GLY A 144 7.71 -5.06 14.03
CA GLY A 144 7.60 -4.34 15.29
C GLY A 144 8.27 -2.96 15.30
N PRO A 145 8.14 -2.17 16.37
CA PRO A 145 8.54 -0.76 16.39
C PRO A 145 10.03 -0.54 16.15
N GLN A 146 10.35 0.39 15.22
CA GLN A 146 11.71 0.78 14.87
C GLN A 146 11.99 2.26 15.18
N GLY A 147 11.39 2.79 16.25
CA GLY A 147 11.38 4.21 16.56
C GLY A 147 12.76 4.83 16.88
N THR A 148 13.79 4.06 17.20
CA THR A 148 15.14 4.56 17.55
C THR A 148 15.92 4.97 16.30
N LEU A 149 16.28 4.04 15.46
CA LEU A 149 17.17 4.29 14.31
C LEU A 149 16.42 4.71 13.04
N PHE A 150 15.25 4.13 12.79
CA PHE A 150 14.40 4.51 11.65
C PHE A 150 13.49 5.70 11.97
N GLY A 151 13.12 5.88 13.23
CA GLY A 151 12.47 7.09 13.71
C GLY A 151 10.95 7.06 13.68
N ARG A 152 10.34 8.20 13.33
CA ARG A 152 8.89 8.38 13.35
C ARG A 152 8.17 7.42 12.39
N ASN A 153 6.91 7.13 12.67
CA ASN A 153 6.01 6.43 11.75
C ASN A 153 6.45 4.99 11.44
N THR A 154 7.12 4.34 12.39
CA THR A 154 7.57 2.95 12.30
C THR A 154 7.02 2.09 13.44
N THR A 155 5.75 2.34 13.80
CA THR A 155 5.10 1.62 14.91
C THR A 155 4.83 0.17 14.58
N GLY A 156 4.51 -0.16 13.34
CA GLY A 156 4.33 -1.53 12.88
C GLY A 156 5.63 -2.17 12.40
N GLY A 157 6.55 -1.37 11.87
CA GLY A 157 7.80 -1.85 11.31
C GLY A 157 8.39 -0.94 10.24
N ALA A 158 9.36 -1.47 9.51
CA ALA A 158 10.00 -0.79 8.39
C ALA A 158 10.30 -1.76 7.24
N VAL A 159 10.20 -1.28 6.01
CA VAL A 159 10.67 -1.98 4.80
C VAL A 159 11.80 -1.14 4.19
N ASN A 160 12.98 -1.72 4.06
CA ASN A 160 14.15 -1.05 3.49
C ASN A 160 14.59 -1.76 2.21
N PHE A 161 14.52 -1.07 1.10
CA PHE A 161 15.04 -1.51 -0.19
C PHE A 161 16.49 -1.05 -0.29
N VAL A 162 17.40 -2.00 -0.36
CA VAL A 162 18.84 -1.73 -0.53
C VAL A 162 19.18 -1.99 -1.99
N THR A 163 19.76 -0.99 -2.65
CA THR A 163 20.14 -1.07 -4.05
C THR A 163 21.58 -1.51 -4.18
N LYS A 164 21.93 -2.16 -5.32
CA LYS A 164 23.30 -2.52 -5.62
C LYS A 164 24.19 -1.29 -5.77
N ARG A 165 25.41 -1.39 -5.29
CA ARG A 165 26.45 -0.38 -5.53
C ARG A 165 27.16 -0.67 -6.86
N PRO A 166 27.70 0.38 -7.52
CA PRO A 166 28.58 0.18 -8.67
C PRO A 166 29.74 -0.76 -8.33
N THR A 167 30.02 -1.71 -9.22
CA THR A 167 31.07 -2.74 -9.05
C THR A 167 32.42 -2.26 -9.49
N GLU A 168 33.49 -2.93 -9.02
CA GLU A 168 34.89 -2.65 -9.42
C GLU A 168 35.16 -3.14 -10.83
N ASP A 169 34.51 -4.23 -11.25
CA ASP A 169 34.65 -4.80 -12.57
C ASP A 169 33.51 -4.36 -13.48
N PHE A 170 33.80 -4.26 -14.76
CA PHE A 170 32.80 -4.06 -15.80
C PHE A 170 31.84 -5.25 -15.82
N ASN A 171 30.55 -4.98 -15.83
CA ASN A 171 29.55 -6.01 -16.12
C ASN A 171 28.31 -5.42 -16.80
N LEU A 172 27.69 -6.24 -17.65
CA LEU A 172 26.44 -5.94 -18.33
C LEU A 172 25.42 -7.04 -18.03
N SER A 173 24.24 -6.65 -17.55
CA SER A 173 23.11 -7.56 -17.35
C SER A 173 21.92 -7.11 -18.17
N LEU A 174 21.35 -8.00 -18.96
CA LEU A 174 20.19 -7.75 -19.81
C LEU A 174 19.11 -8.78 -19.49
N ARG A 175 17.88 -8.31 -19.35
CA ARG A 175 16.69 -9.15 -19.17
C ARG A 175 15.63 -8.77 -20.20
N ALA A 176 15.09 -9.77 -20.89
CA ALA A 176 13.92 -9.61 -21.77
C ALA A 176 12.86 -10.65 -21.39
N GLY A 177 11.61 -10.23 -21.31
CA GLY A 177 10.51 -11.14 -20.92
C GLY A 177 9.22 -10.83 -21.65
N ILE A 178 8.44 -11.87 -21.89
CA ILE A 178 7.09 -11.80 -22.44
C ILE A 178 6.14 -12.67 -21.60
N GLY A 179 4.86 -12.31 -21.59
CA GLY A 179 3.84 -13.08 -20.86
C GLY A 179 2.44 -12.87 -21.43
N ASN A 180 1.47 -13.55 -20.83
CA ASN A 180 0.06 -13.29 -21.16
C ASN A 180 -0.32 -11.86 -20.74
N PHE A 181 -1.48 -11.37 -21.23
CA PHE A 181 -1.89 -9.96 -21.14
C PHE A 181 -0.89 -9.01 -21.80
N ASP A 182 -0.29 -9.40 -22.93
CA ASP A 182 0.76 -8.66 -23.65
C ASP A 182 1.87 -8.11 -22.73
N GLN A 183 2.19 -8.88 -21.68
CA GLN A 183 3.26 -8.50 -20.77
C GLN A 183 4.60 -8.48 -21.50
N ARG A 184 5.33 -7.37 -21.33
CA ARG A 184 6.68 -7.18 -21.87
C ARG A 184 7.58 -6.59 -20.80
N VAL A 185 8.77 -7.13 -20.66
CA VAL A 185 9.79 -6.63 -19.75
C VAL A 185 11.09 -6.48 -20.50
N LEU A 186 11.74 -5.34 -20.36
CA LEU A 186 13.10 -5.11 -20.81
C LEU A 186 13.86 -4.42 -19.69
N ARG A 187 14.95 -5.00 -19.23
CA ARG A 187 15.82 -4.43 -18.20
C ARG A 187 17.27 -4.51 -18.65
N GLY A 188 18.02 -3.43 -18.46
CA GLY A 188 19.45 -3.40 -18.68
C GLY A 188 20.14 -2.76 -17.48
N VAL A 189 21.27 -3.35 -17.07
CA VAL A 189 22.15 -2.80 -16.04
C VAL A 189 23.58 -2.87 -16.58
N ILE A 190 24.26 -1.73 -16.60
CA ILE A 190 25.67 -1.63 -16.96
C ILE A 190 26.44 -1.03 -15.79
N ASN A 191 27.52 -1.69 -15.39
CA ASN A 191 28.53 -1.18 -14.48
C ASN A 191 29.80 -0.90 -15.26
N THR A 192 30.37 0.26 -15.05
CA THR A 192 31.57 0.71 -15.81
C THR A 192 32.85 0.03 -15.38
N GLY A 193 32.85 -0.65 -14.22
CA GLY A 193 34.08 -0.96 -13.53
C GLY A 193 34.73 0.28 -12.94
N THR A 194 35.97 0.15 -12.47
CA THR A 194 36.72 1.25 -11.88
C THR A 194 37.31 2.15 -12.96
N ILE A 195 36.92 3.42 -12.96
CA ILE A 195 37.38 4.47 -13.89
C ILE A 195 38.45 5.28 -13.20
N ALA A 196 39.61 5.43 -13.85
CA ALA A 196 40.76 6.20 -13.35
C ALA A 196 41.20 5.83 -11.92
N GLY A 197 40.93 4.62 -11.47
CA GLY A 197 41.30 4.11 -10.15
C GLY A 197 40.44 4.63 -8.98
N ILE A 198 39.51 5.56 -9.19
CA ILE A 198 38.80 6.27 -8.11
C ILE A 198 37.27 6.27 -8.24
N ALA A 199 36.72 6.08 -9.43
CA ALA A 199 35.28 6.21 -9.65
C ALA A 199 34.66 4.94 -10.23
N ARG A 200 33.44 4.64 -9.83
CA ARG A 200 32.63 3.52 -10.33
C ARG A 200 31.22 4.02 -10.59
N SER A 201 30.62 3.62 -11.71
CA SER A 201 29.27 4.05 -12.08
C SER A 201 28.40 2.86 -12.50
N SER A 202 27.14 2.93 -12.20
CA SER A 202 26.12 1.98 -12.63
C SER A 202 24.92 2.72 -13.21
N LEU A 203 24.47 2.27 -14.38
CA LEU A 203 23.26 2.75 -15.02
C LEU A 203 22.29 1.58 -15.20
N SER A 204 21.09 1.69 -14.66
CA SER A 204 20.04 0.71 -14.85
C SER A 204 18.81 1.34 -15.47
N TYR A 205 18.19 0.60 -16.41
CA TYR A 205 16.93 0.98 -17.05
C TYR A 205 15.97 -0.20 -17.03
N LEU A 206 14.69 0.10 -16.75
CA LEU A 206 13.60 -0.86 -16.80
C LEU A 206 12.47 -0.29 -17.65
N TYR A 207 12.03 -1.08 -18.61
CA TYR A 207 10.72 -0.96 -19.26
C TYR A 207 9.88 -2.19 -18.92
N LYS A 208 8.65 -1.96 -18.48
CA LYS A 208 7.67 -3.02 -18.22
C LYS A 208 6.31 -2.53 -18.70
N SER A 209 5.58 -3.37 -19.41
CA SER A 209 4.20 -3.11 -19.80
C SER A 209 3.35 -4.35 -19.73
N ARG A 210 2.06 -4.17 -19.54
CA ARG A 210 1.04 -5.21 -19.69
C ARG A 210 -0.29 -4.56 -20.02
N ASP A 211 -1.17 -5.30 -20.69
CA ASP A 211 -2.58 -4.96 -20.84
C ASP A 211 -3.35 -5.25 -19.55
N GLY A 212 -4.59 -4.80 -19.48
CA GLY A 212 -5.47 -5.11 -18.37
C GLY A 212 -5.83 -6.58 -18.28
N VAL A 213 -6.30 -6.96 -17.09
CA VAL A 213 -6.68 -8.37 -16.80
C VAL A 213 -8.19 -8.60 -16.92
N VAL A 214 -8.95 -7.53 -17.19
CA VAL A 214 -10.40 -7.52 -17.32
C VAL A 214 -10.74 -6.78 -18.63
N ASP A 215 -11.52 -7.39 -19.50
CA ASP A 215 -11.98 -6.83 -20.77
C ASP A 215 -13.04 -5.74 -20.51
N ASN A 216 -12.75 -4.48 -20.84
CA ASN A 216 -13.66 -3.36 -20.68
C ASN A 216 -14.41 -3.08 -22.01
N LEU A 217 -15.70 -3.36 -22.03
CA LEU A 217 -16.54 -3.23 -23.22
C LEU A 217 -16.60 -1.81 -23.80
N LEU A 218 -16.31 -0.81 -22.99
CA LEU A 218 -16.46 0.62 -23.35
C LEU A 218 -15.15 1.29 -23.76
N GLN A 219 -14.01 0.62 -23.67
CA GLN A 219 -12.69 1.18 -23.88
C GLN A 219 -11.83 0.26 -24.77
N PRO A 220 -10.82 0.78 -25.48
CA PRO A 220 -9.85 -0.05 -26.19
C PRO A 220 -9.01 -0.89 -25.20
N ASP A 221 -8.61 -2.11 -25.56
CA ASP A 221 -7.84 -3.10 -24.76
C ASP A 221 -6.67 -2.47 -23.97
N ARG A 222 -5.96 -1.49 -24.54
CA ARG A 222 -4.87 -0.76 -23.85
C ARG A 222 -5.31 0.08 -22.66
N LEU A 223 -6.61 0.28 -22.46
CA LEU A 223 -7.22 0.99 -21.32
C LEU A 223 -8.01 0.05 -20.42
N ASP A 224 -7.86 -1.26 -20.60
CA ASP A 224 -8.45 -2.24 -19.73
C ASP A 224 -7.97 -2.09 -18.28
N PRO A 225 -8.83 -2.31 -17.29
CA PRO A 225 -8.48 -2.23 -15.89
C PRO A 225 -7.29 -3.14 -15.53
N GLY A 226 -6.29 -2.55 -14.90
CA GLY A 226 -5.03 -3.22 -14.57
C GLY A 226 -3.93 -3.09 -15.63
N ALA A 227 -4.20 -2.43 -16.78
CA ALA A 227 -3.15 -2.10 -17.75
C ALA A 227 -2.11 -1.17 -17.11
N ALA A 228 -0.83 -1.43 -17.38
CA ALA A 228 0.25 -0.64 -16.82
C ALA A 228 1.45 -0.55 -17.78
N SER A 229 2.17 0.57 -17.70
CA SER A 229 3.43 0.78 -18.40
C SER A 229 4.37 1.61 -17.51
N THR A 230 5.54 1.06 -17.23
CA THR A 230 6.57 1.64 -16.37
C THR A 230 7.86 1.87 -17.17
N HIS A 231 8.41 3.06 -17.05
CA HIS A 231 9.79 3.37 -17.41
C HIS A 231 10.50 3.83 -16.14
N SER A 232 11.60 3.21 -15.82
CA SER A 232 12.42 3.56 -14.66
C SER A 232 13.89 3.60 -15.05
N LEU A 233 14.61 4.58 -14.53
CA LEU A 233 16.04 4.77 -14.71
C LEU A 233 16.69 5.04 -13.36
N ARG A 234 17.81 4.40 -13.08
CA ARG A 234 18.66 4.71 -11.94
C ARG A 234 20.11 4.86 -12.41
N TRP A 235 20.74 5.91 -11.95
CA TRP A 235 22.17 6.14 -12.12
C TRP A 235 22.80 6.24 -10.73
N ALA A 236 23.80 5.42 -10.47
CA ALA A 236 24.57 5.45 -9.24
C ALA A 236 26.05 5.72 -9.57
N LEU A 237 26.70 6.53 -8.75
CA LEU A 237 28.10 6.91 -8.85
C LEU A 237 28.74 6.76 -7.48
N SER A 238 29.91 6.13 -7.41
CA SER A 238 30.75 6.06 -6.23
C SER A 238 32.12 6.59 -6.57
N ILE A 239 32.64 7.55 -5.77
CA ILE A 239 33.95 8.17 -5.96
C ILE A 239 34.72 8.04 -4.65
N ASP A 240 35.89 7.45 -4.70
CA ASP A 240 36.84 7.41 -3.59
C ASP A 240 37.66 8.71 -3.64
N LEU A 241 37.27 9.69 -2.81
CA LEU A 241 37.93 11.00 -2.74
C LEU A 241 39.27 10.92 -2.02
N ALA A 242 39.45 9.93 -1.14
CA ALA A 242 40.66 9.53 -0.47
C ALA A 242 40.51 8.05 -0.06
N ASP A 243 41.60 7.41 0.38
CA ASP A 243 41.58 6.00 0.81
C ASP A 243 40.52 5.68 1.87
N ASN A 244 40.14 6.68 2.64
CA ASN A 244 39.16 6.55 3.73
C ASN A 244 37.90 7.43 3.53
N VAL A 245 37.72 8.08 2.36
CA VAL A 245 36.59 8.98 2.10
C VAL A 245 35.92 8.62 0.79
N THR A 246 34.67 8.16 0.85
CA THR A 246 33.86 7.79 -0.31
C THR A 246 32.65 8.68 -0.45
N LEU A 247 32.42 9.22 -1.64
CA LEU A 247 31.20 9.92 -2.04
C LEU A 247 30.34 8.99 -2.88
N THR A 248 29.12 8.74 -2.47
CA THR A 248 28.12 8.02 -3.24
C THR A 248 27.00 8.96 -3.64
N ASN A 249 26.64 9.00 -4.93
CA ASN A 249 25.45 9.67 -5.42
C ASN A 249 24.55 8.67 -6.14
N ALA A 250 23.25 8.78 -5.95
CA ALA A 250 22.26 7.98 -6.64
C ALA A 250 21.08 8.84 -7.08
N PHE A 251 20.81 8.85 -8.36
CA PHE A 251 19.66 9.47 -8.98
C PHE A 251 18.70 8.41 -9.48
N ASP A 252 17.41 8.55 -9.20
CA ASP A 252 16.35 7.71 -9.72
C ASP A 252 15.24 8.56 -10.38
N TRP A 253 14.69 8.01 -11.46
CA TRP A 253 13.56 8.56 -12.17
C TRP A 253 12.61 7.45 -12.60
N ALA A 254 11.31 7.68 -12.47
CA ALA A 254 10.31 6.77 -12.99
C ALA A 254 9.10 7.52 -13.57
N ARG A 255 8.52 6.96 -14.62
CA ARG A 255 7.23 7.33 -15.17
C ARG A 255 6.37 6.09 -15.27
N ILE A 256 5.28 6.08 -14.52
CA ILE A 256 4.36 4.96 -14.47
C ILE A 256 3.00 5.45 -14.99
N LYS A 257 2.46 4.76 -15.98
CA LYS A 257 1.07 4.89 -16.41
C LYS A 257 0.35 3.62 -15.98
N SER A 258 -0.78 3.75 -15.33
CA SER A 258 -1.57 2.59 -14.90
C SER A 258 -3.04 2.91 -14.93
N VAL A 259 -3.84 1.98 -15.41
CA VAL A 259 -5.29 2.01 -15.26
C VAL A 259 -5.62 1.33 -13.94
N SER A 260 -6.45 1.97 -13.11
CA SER A 260 -6.85 1.40 -11.82
C SER A 260 -7.51 0.03 -12.00
N ALA A 261 -7.34 -0.86 -11.02
CA ALA A 261 -8.08 -2.11 -11.01
C ALA A 261 -9.58 -1.84 -10.97
N PHE A 262 -10.36 -2.64 -11.71
CA PHE A 262 -11.80 -2.50 -11.77
C PHE A 262 -12.43 -2.60 -10.38
N GLN A 263 -13.32 -1.65 -10.07
CA GLN A 263 -14.12 -1.63 -8.86
C GLN A 263 -15.46 -2.30 -9.15
N GLN A 264 -15.60 -3.58 -8.82
CA GLN A 264 -16.81 -4.34 -9.10
C GLN A 264 -17.85 -4.11 -7.99
N LEU A 265 -19.07 -3.73 -8.35
CA LEU A 265 -20.17 -3.55 -7.42
C LEU A 265 -20.53 -4.88 -6.72
N VAL A 266 -20.58 -4.87 -5.37
CA VAL A 266 -20.84 -6.07 -4.56
C VAL A 266 -21.94 -5.93 -3.53
N GLY A 267 -22.41 -4.73 -3.28
CA GLY A 267 -23.49 -4.45 -2.33
C GLY A 267 -24.14 -3.10 -2.56
N VAL A 268 -25.43 -3.03 -2.34
CA VAL A 268 -26.25 -1.80 -2.44
C VAL A 268 -27.21 -1.70 -1.26
N GLY A 269 -27.50 -0.45 -0.85
CA GLY A 269 -28.56 -0.15 0.11
C GLY A 269 -29.91 -0.52 -0.48
N ASN A 270 -30.75 -1.24 0.30
CA ASN A 270 -32.03 -1.76 -0.15
C ASN A 270 -33.23 -1.20 0.61
N GLY A 271 -33.00 -0.21 1.50
CA GLY A 271 -34.02 0.39 2.33
C GLY A 271 -34.62 -0.57 3.38
N ASN A 272 -34.09 -1.78 3.51
CA ASN A 272 -34.55 -2.75 4.50
C ASN A 272 -33.92 -2.43 5.87
N VAL A 273 -34.73 -1.98 6.81
CA VAL A 273 -34.31 -1.61 8.18
C VAL A 273 -33.70 -2.80 8.94
N SER A 274 -34.09 -4.05 8.64
CA SER A 274 -33.49 -5.23 9.30
C SER A 274 -32.04 -5.46 8.84
N ASP A 275 -31.72 -5.16 7.57
CA ASP A 275 -30.37 -5.32 7.03
C ASP A 275 -29.47 -4.13 7.43
N PHE A 276 -30.06 -2.93 7.45
CA PHE A 276 -29.37 -1.70 7.79
C PHE A 276 -30.09 -0.94 8.93
N PRO A 277 -30.08 -1.45 10.17
CA PRO A 277 -30.71 -0.77 11.29
C PRO A 277 -30.03 0.58 11.56
N ALA A 278 -30.82 1.62 11.82
CA ALA A 278 -30.33 2.98 12.08
C ALA A 278 -29.46 3.09 13.33
N THR A 279 -29.60 2.11 14.22
CA THR A 279 -28.88 2.08 15.50
C THR A 279 -28.34 0.69 15.79
N MET A 280 -27.39 0.61 16.73
CA MET A 280 -26.88 -0.62 17.30
C MET A 280 -26.80 -0.49 18.81
N THR A 281 -27.30 -1.47 19.57
CA THR A 281 -27.14 -1.51 21.02
C THR A 281 -25.87 -2.24 21.41
N ILE A 282 -24.99 -1.61 22.18
CA ILE A 282 -23.72 -2.15 22.64
C ILE A 282 -23.60 -1.87 24.13
N GLY A 283 -23.54 -2.91 24.97
CA GLY A 283 -23.42 -2.75 26.43
C GLY A 283 -24.58 -1.93 27.06
N GLY A 284 -25.78 -2.02 26.48
CA GLY A 284 -26.96 -1.27 26.96
C GLY A 284 -27.11 0.15 26.39
N ASN A 285 -26.10 0.67 25.70
CA ASN A 285 -26.14 2.01 25.08
C ASN A 285 -26.47 1.91 23.59
N VAL A 286 -27.21 2.89 23.07
CA VAL A 286 -27.67 2.91 21.67
C VAL A 286 -26.78 3.86 20.86
N PHE A 287 -26.18 3.34 19.80
CA PHE A 287 -25.26 4.07 18.93
C PHE A 287 -25.89 4.30 17.57
N PRO A 288 -25.67 5.47 16.95
CA PRO A 288 -26.10 5.70 15.57
C PRO A 288 -25.22 4.91 14.62
N LYS A 289 -25.82 4.46 13.52
CA LYS A 289 -25.12 3.81 12.40
C LYS A 289 -25.28 4.62 11.14
N VAL A 290 -24.27 4.62 10.30
CA VAL A 290 -24.35 5.16 8.95
C VAL A 290 -25.42 4.40 8.18
N GLN A 291 -26.39 5.14 7.62
CA GLN A 291 -27.49 4.61 6.82
C GLN A 291 -27.12 4.69 5.33
N PRO A 292 -27.19 3.58 4.59
CA PRO A 292 -26.98 3.61 3.14
C PRO A 292 -28.23 4.13 2.43
N ALA A 293 -28.04 4.96 1.40
CA ALA A 293 -29.09 5.32 0.46
C ALA A 293 -29.67 4.07 -0.22
N ASN A 294 -30.95 4.09 -0.61
CA ASN A 294 -31.61 2.96 -1.29
C ASN A 294 -31.22 2.90 -2.79
N VAL A 295 -29.99 2.59 -3.06
CA VAL A 295 -29.45 2.44 -4.44
C VAL A 295 -30.12 1.27 -5.16
N LEU A 296 -30.51 0.21 -4.45
CA LEU A 296 -31.22 -0.92 -5.08
C LEU A 296 -32.53 -0.46 -5.74
N GLY A 297 -33.35 0.29 -5.03
CA GLY A 297 -34.61 0.81 -5.56
C GLY A 297 -34.43 1.73 -6.77
N TYR A 298 -33.37 2.55 -6.75
CA TYR A 298 -32.98 3.36 -7.90
C TYR A 298 -32.54 2.53 -9.10
N LEU A 299 -31.63 1.55 -8.91
CA LEU A 299 -31.12 0.70 -9.99
C LEU A 299 -32.18 -0.25 -10.59
N GLN A 300 -33.26 -0.55 -9.85
CA GLN A 300 -34.42 -1.31 -10.37
C GLN A 300 -35.23 -0.51 -11.40
N SER A 301 -35.26 0.82 -11.27
CA SER A 301 -35.96 1.72 -12.20
C SER A 301 -35.04 2.33 -13.26
N ALA A 302 -33.73 2.13 -13.14
CA ALA A 302 -32.72 2.68 -14.02
C ALA A 302 -32.30 1.68 -15.11
N THR A 303 -31.74 2.23 -16.20
CA THR A 303 -31.10 1.46 -17.28
C THR A 303 -29.62 1.81 -17.35
N SER A 304 -28.81 1.01 -18.06
CA SER A 304 -27.47 1.44 -18.40
C SER A 304 -27.52 2.61 -19.40
N GLY A 305 -26.57 3.51 -19.30
CA GLY A 305 -26.35 4.55 -20.32
C GLY A 305 -25.75 3.99 -21.60
N GLU A 306 -25.11 2.81 -21.51
CA GLU A 306 -24.45 2.10 -22.61
C GLU A 306 -25.18 0.77 -22.90
N ALA A 307 -25.55 0.55 -24.17
CA ALA A 307 -26.36 -0.61 -24.57
C ALA A 307 -25.65 -1.97 -24.33
N GLU A 308 -24.31 -1.98 -24.42
CA GLU A 308 -23.48 -3.18 -24.27
C GLU A 308 -23.42 -3.70 -22.84
N CYS A 309 -23.79 -2.88 -21.85
CA CYS A 309 -23.58 -3.15 -20.44
C CYS A 309 -24.70 -3.96 -19.76
N GLY A 310 -25.83 -4.09 -20.43
CA GLY A 310 -27.02 -4.73 -19.85
C GLY A 310 -27.63 -3.91 -18.70
N SER A 311 -28.44 -4.50 -17.85
CA SER A 311 -29.02 -3.77 -16.71
C SER A 311 -27.97 -3.52 -15.62
N PRO A 312 -28.01 -2.38 -14.90
CA PRO A 312 -27.05 -2.07 -13.84
C PRO A 312 -26.97 -3.17 -12.76
N LEU A 313 -28.10 -3.75 -12.35
CA LEU A 313 -28.14 -4.81 -11.35
C LEU A 313 -27.51 -6.12 -11.84
N SER A 314 -27.51 -6.40 -13.14
CA SER A 314 -26.86 -7.59 -13.70
C SER A 314 -25.34 -7.54 -13.56
N GLN A 315 -24.77 -6.37 -13.30
CA GLN A 315 -23.35 -6.16 -13.12
C GLN A 315 -22.90 -6.37 -11.67
N MET A 316 -23.82 -6.34 -10.69
CA MET A 316 -23.51 -6.60 -9.29
C MET A 316 -23.13 -8.07 -9.07
N SER A 317 -21.93 -8.35 -8.58
CA SER A 317 -21.43 -9.70 -8.32
C SER A 317 -20.29 -9.73 -7.33
N ARG A 318 -20.30 -10.68 -6.41
CA ARG A 318 -19.16 -11.02 -5.56
C ARG A 318 -18.16 -11.97 -6.23
N THR A 319 -18.55 -12.57 -7.37
CA THR A 319 -17.68 -13.42 -8.18
C THR A 319 -16.97 -12.57 -9.24
N TRP A 320 -15.68 -12.78 -9.42
CA TRP A 320 -14.88 -12.06 -10.42
C TRP A 320 -15.50 -12.16 -11.82
N ARG A 321 -15.50 -11.04 -12.53
CA ARG A 321 -15.99 -10.90 -13.90
C ARG A 321 -14.83 -10.58 -14.83
N SER A 322 -14.75 -11.33 -15.93
CA SER A 322 -13.73 -11.12 -16.98
C SER A 322 -14.10 -10.00 -17.97
N ARG A 323 -15.40 -9.63 -18.04
CA ARG A 323 -15.92 -8.57 -18.92
C ARG A 323 -16.73 -7.60 -18.07
N VAL A 324 -16.47 -6.32 -18.25
CA VAL A 324 -17.02 -5.24 -17.41
C VAL A 324 -17.36 -4.01 -18.24
N CYS A 325 -18.16 -3.13 -17.67
CA CYS A 325 -18.41 -1.80 -18.18
C CYS A 325 -17.76 -0.77 -17.23
N ASN A 326 -16.81 -0.01 -17.75
CA ASN A 326 -16.19 1.09 -17.04
C ASN A 326 -15.97 2.23 -18.03
N ASN A 327 -16.75 3.30 -17.89
CA ASN A 327 -16.75 4.43 -18.83
C ASN A 327 -15.55 5.37 -18.62
N SER A 328 -14.90 5.34 -17.47
CA SER A 328 -13.89 6.29 -17.08
C SER A 328 -12.52 5.66 -16.76
N SER A 329 -12.17 4.52 -17.39
CA SER A 329 -10.85 3.88 -17.31
C SER A 329 -9.76 4.69 -18.01
N ARG A 330 -9.36 5.81 -17.40
CA ARG A 330 -8.25 6.61 -17.91
C ARG A 330 -6.98 6.40 -17.09
N PRO A 331 -5.79 6.34 -17.71
CA PRO A 331 -4.57 6.09 -16.98
C PRO A 331 -4.27 7.18 -15.96
N SER A 332 -3.95 6.74 -14.75
CA SER A 332 -3.17 7.52 -13.80
C SER A 332 -1.73 7.63 -14.28
N VAL A 333 -1.12 8.80 -14.15
CA VAL A 333 0.28 9.02 -14.52
C VAL A 333 1.05 9.49 -13.30
N ASP A 334 1.97 8.66 -12.84
CA ASP A 334 2.93 9.00 -11.81
C ASP A 334 4.28 9.37 -12.43
N LYS A 335 4.84 10.48 -11.99
CA LYS A 335 6.21 10.90 -12.29
C LYS A 335 6.95 11.09 -10.98
N VAL A 336 8.02 10.34 -10.82
CA VAL A 336 8.84 10.35 -9.62
C VAL A 336 10.28 10.64 -10.02
N TRP A 337 10.99 11.41 -9.23
CA TRP A 337 12.44 11.48 -9.29
C TRP A 337 13.02 11.77 -7.91
N GLY A 338 14.20 11.26 -7.67
CA GLY A 338 14.92 11.41 -6.42
C GLY A 338 16.41 11.51 -6.66
N ASN A 339 17.10 12.10 -5.70
CA ASN A 339 18.55 12.08 -5.63
C ASN A 339 18.98 11.91 -4.17
N MET A 340 19.94 11.05 -3.94
CA MET A 340 20.62 10.84 -2.66
C MET A 340 22.11 11.03 -2.84
N THR A 341 22.71 11.82 -1.97
CA THR A 341 24.17 11.98 -1.88
C THR A 341 24.62 11.59 -0.48
N ARG A 342 25.55 10.65 -0.40
CA ARG A 342 26.16 10.19 0.84
C ARG A 342 27.66 10.42 0.82
N LEU A 343 28.17 11.12 1.80
CA LEU A 343 29.59 11.22 2.10
C LEU A 343 29.89 10.35 3.31
N GLU A 344 30.85 9.44 3.18
CA GLU A 344 31.29 8.55 4.24
C GLU A 344 32.78 8.68 4.43
N ALA A 345 33.23 9.01 5.65
CA ALA A 345 34.63 9.10 6.02
C ALA A 345 34.96 8.09 7.13
N ASN A 346 35.81 7.12 6.80
CA ASN A 346 36.23 6.06 7.70
C ASN A 346 37.51 6.49 8.44
N LEU A 347 37.36 7.01 9.65
CA LEU A 347 38.46 7.35 10.54
C LEU A 347 38.86 6.11 11.36
N ASP A 348 39.97 6.19 12.10
CA ASP A 348 40.51 5.02 12.82
C ASP A 348 39.51 4.35 13.77
N THR A 349 38.75 5.13 14.53
CA THR A 349 37.82 4.66 15.57
C THR A 349 36.35 4.84 15.21
N VAL A 350 36.01 5.72 14.28
CA VAL A 350 34.65 6.07 13.90
C VAL A 350 34.49 6.22 12.40
N THR A 351 33.28 5.99 11.90
CA THR A 351 32.84 6.38 10.57
C THR A 351 31.91 7.57 10.70
N LEU A 352 32.23 8.66 10.01
CA LEU A 352 31.34 9.82 9.84
C LEU A 352 30.52 9.63 8.57
N ARG A 353 29.20 9.83 8.65
CA ARG A 353 28.31 9.71 7.50
C ARG A 353 27.36 10.88 7.41
N SER A 354 27.31 11.51 6.24
CA SER A 354 26.35 12.54 5.89
C SER A 354 25.50 12.07 4.72
N THR A 355 24.18 11.99 4.90
CA THR A 355 23.25 11.58 3.84
C THR A 355 22.24 12.72 3.59
N THR A 356 22.28 13.29 2.39
CA THR A 356 21.33 14.31 1.90
C THR A 356 20.43 13.66 0.85
N ALA A 357 19.12 13.84 0.95
CA ALA A 357 18.22 13.33 -0.07
C ALA A 357 17.09 14.31 -0.38
N ILE A 358 16.71 14.32 -1.65
CA ILE A 358 15.58 15.07 -2.18
C ILE A 358 14.72 14.12 -3.02
N ARG A 359 13.39 14.34 -3.01
CA ARG A 359 12.47 13.56 -3.84
C ARG A 359 11.28 14.39 -4.25
N TRP A 360 10.81 14.18 -5.50
CA TRP A 360 9.58 14.75 -6.04
C TRP A 360 8.68 13.65 -6.56
N TRP A 361 7.41 13.85 -6.37
CA TRP A 361 6.37 13.01 -6.92
C TRP A 361 5.22 13.88 -7.44
N ARG A 362 4.74 13.54 -8.62
CA ARG A 362 3.53 14.12 -9.21
C ARG A 362 2.66 12.99 -9.74
N ASN A 363 1.41 13.01 -9.33
CA ASN A 363 0.37 12.11 -9.82
C ASN A 363 -0.72 12.92 -10.53
N THR A 364 -1.27 12.35 -11.59
CA THR A 364 -2.46 12.85 -12.27
C THR A 364 -3.33 11.65 -12.61
N LEU A 365 -4.48 11.55 -11.97
CA LEU A 365 -5.56 10.63 -12.27
C LEU A 365 -6.60 11.41 -13.07
N SER A 366 -6.78 11.06 -14.33
CA SER A 366 -7.66 11.82 -15.24
C SER A 366 -9.13 11.48 -15.04
N SER A 367 -9.43 10.22 -14.68
CA SER A 367 -10.78 9.73 -14.39
C SER A 367 -10.67 8.32 -13.81
N ASN A 368 -11.54 7.99 -12.86
CA ASN A 368 -11.68 6.65 -12.29
C ASN A 368 -13.12 6.44 -11.81
N ASP A 369 -13.81 5.51 -12.46
CA ASP A 369 -15.11 5.01 -12.05
C ASP A 369 -14.92 4.11 -10.79
N LEU A 370 -15.64 4.43 -9.74
CA LEU A 370 -15.58 3.72 -8.46
C LEU A 370 -16.82 2.88 -8.17
N ASP A 371 -17.85 2.95 -8.99
CA ASP A 371 -19.08 2.16 -8.85
C ASP A 371 -19.10 0.88 -9.70
N GLY A 372 -18.36 0.88 -10.80
CA GLY A 372 -18.17 -0.29 -11.66
C GLY A 372 -19.38 -0.65 -12.50
N LEU A 373 -20.21 0.33 -12.84
CA LEU A 373 -21.44 0.15 -13.63
C LEU A 373 -21.39 0.79 -15.02
N GLY A 374 -20.39 1.65 -15.28
CA GLY A 374 -20.50 2.63 -16.37
C GLY A 374 -21.51 3.71 -16.00
N THR A 375 -22.11 4.37 -16.99
CA THR A 375 -23.15 5.35 -16.66
C THR A 375 -24.50 4.68 -16.41
N VAL A 376 -25.26 5.25 -15.49
CA VAL A 376 -26.61 4.81 -15.12
C VAL A 376 -27.60 5.89 -15.55
N ARG A 377 -28.64 5.52 -16.31
CA ARG A 377 -29.72 6.39 -16.72
C ARG A 377 -30.97 6.09 -15.90
N GLY A 378 -31.40 7.04 -15.10
CA GLY A 378 -32.55 6.86 -14.23
C GLY A 378 -33.21 8.18 -13.82
N PRO A 379 -34.28 8.12 -12.99
CA PRO A 379 -34.99 9.29 -12.50
C PRO A 379 -34.06 10.28 -11.81
N ALA A 380 -34.12 11.57 -12.22
CA ALA A 380 -33.34 12.64 -11.63
C ALA A 380 -34.17 13.41 -10.59
N PHE A 381 -33.48 13.89 -9.57
CA PHE A 381 -34.01 14.81 -8.60
C PHE A 381 -33.58 16.25 -8.93
N THR A 382 -34.57 17.11 -9.12
CA THR A 382 -34.40 18.55 -9.05
C THR A 382 -35.54 19.10 -8.19
N GLN A 383 -35.33 20.22 -7.47
CA GLN A 383 -36.35 20.78 -6.59
C GLN A 383 -37.63 21.04 -7.33
N ASP A 384 -37.57 21.58 -8.56
CA ASP A 384 -38.73 21.94 -9.39
C ASP A 384 -39.44 20.70 -9.95
N SER A 385 -38.84 19.53 -9.96
CA SER A 385 -39.41 18.30 -10.51
C SER A 385 -40.05 17.38 -9.47
N LEU A 386 -40.08 17.77 -8.21
CA LEU A 386 -40.60 16.92 -7.13
C LEU A 386 -42.00 16.41 -7.40
N LEU A 387 -42.93 17.28 -7.89
CA LEU A 387 -44.32 16.97 -8.15
C LEU A 387 -44.60 16.56 -9.61
N ASN A 388 -43.59 16.46 -10.48
CA ASN A 388 -43.78 16.05 -11.87
C ASN A 388 -44.36 14.65 -11.98
N GLY A 389 -45.35 14.47 -12.85
CA GLY A 389 -46.04 13.20 -13.10
C GLY A 389 -46.97 12.72 -12.00
N MET A 390 -47.22 13.55 -10.97
CA MET A 390 -48.20 13.23 -9.93
C MET A 390 -49.61 13.16 -10.51
N PRO A 391 -50.48 12.25 -10.05
CA PRO A 391 -51.88 12.21 -10.46
C PRO A 391 -52.58 13.53 -10.18
N ILE A 392 -53.38 14.02 -11.14
CA ILE A 392 -54.12 15.29 -11.02
C ILE A 392 -55.03 15.32 -9.79
N ALA A 393 -55.60 14.19 -9.38
CA ALA A 393 -56.43 14.07 -8.19
C ALA A 393 -55.66 14.40 -6.92
N VAL A 394 -54.38 14.02 -6.85
CA VAL A 394 -53.49 14.34 -5.71
C VAL A 394 -53.09 15.82 -5.75
N LEU A 395 -52.69 16.32 -6.92
CA LEU A 395 -52.32 17.72 -7.10
C LEU A 395 -53.48 18.70 -6.78
N ASN A 396 -54.72 18.28 -6.98
CA ASN A 396 -55.92 19.08 -6.64
C ASN A 396 -56.06 19.33 -5.12
N GLN A 397 -55.42 18.55 -4.29
CA GLN A 397 -55.46 18.70 -2.84
C GLN A 397 -54.34 19.63 -2.33
N ILE A 398 -53.36 20.00 -3.18
CA ILE A 398 -52.29 20.93 -2.81
C ILE A 398 -52.80 22.36 -2.90
N SER A 399 -52.82 23.06 -1.78
CA SER A 399 -53.17 24.47 -1.74
C SER A 399 -52.11 25.35 -2.40
N GLY A 400 -52.56 26.46 -3.06
CA GLY A 400 -51.65 27.42 -3.70
C GLY A 400 -51.27 27.07 -5.15
N LEU A 401 -51.62 25.90 -5.69
CA LEU A 401 -51.45 25.58 -7.11
C LEU A 401 -52.66 26.03 -7.93
N THR A 402 -52.41 26.70 -9.07
CA THR A 402 -53.46 27.01 -10.04
C THR A 402 -53.88 25.77 -10.84
N PRO A 403 -55.10 25.74 -11.45
CA PRO A 403 -55.54 24.63 -12.32
C PRO A 403 -54.54 24.35 -13.46
N GLU A 404 -53.99 25.40 -14.07
CA GLU A 404 -52.98 25.31 -15.13
C GLU A 404 -51.69 24.70 -14.63
N ALA A 405 -51.20 25.11 -13.45
CA ALA A 405 -50.02 24.57 -12.81
C ALA A 405 -50.19 23.08 -12.47
N ARG A 406 -51.39 22.68 -11.98
CA ARG A 406 -51.67 21.26 -11.69
C ARG A 406 -51.70 20.43 -12.96
N ALA A 407 -52.33 20.93 -14.02
CA ALA A 407 -52.35 20.22 -15.31
C ALA A 407 -50.93 20.11 -15.90
N ALA A 408 -50.15 21.16 -15.80
CA ALA A 408 -48.73 21.14 -16.25
C ALA A 408 -47.90 20.14 -15.46
N LEU A 409 -47.99 20.09 -14.13
CA LEU A 409 -47.26 19.14 -13.28
C LEU A 409 -47.69 17.70 -13.55
N ALA A 410 -48.97 17.43 -13.71
CA ALA A 410 -49.49 16.09 -14.02
C ALA A 410 -48.99 15.58 -15.39
N ALA A 411 -48.86 16.49 -16.37
CA ALA A 411 -48.34 16.15 -17.72
C ALA A 411 -46.81 16.11 -17.79
N ALA A 412 -46.11 16.73 -16.83
CA ALA A 412 -44.67 16.81 -16.83
C ALA A 412 -44.03 15.43 -16.52
N ALA A 413 -43.12 14.99 -17.36
CA ALA A 413 -42.34 13.77 -17.07
C ALA A 413 -41.37 14.00 -15.89
N VAL A 414 -41.12 12.97 -15.10
CA VAL A 414 -39.98 12.95 -14.18
C VAL A 414 -38.72 13.04 -15.03
N PRO A 415 -37.84 14.04 -14.79
CA PRO A 415 -36.62 14.14 -15.57
C PRO A 415 -35.75 12.90 -15.34
N THR A 416 -34.96 12.55 -16.36
CA THR A 416 -33.95 11.48 -16.25
C THR A 416 -32.57 12.08 -16.42
N THR A 417 -31.57 11.48 -15.74
CA THR A 417 -30.16 11.83 -15.91
C THR A 417 -29.39 10.58 -16.28
N THR A 418 -28.28 10.76 -17.00
CA THR A 418 -27.28 9.72 -17.27
C THR A 418 -25.99 10.16 -16.60
N GLN A 419 -25.50 9.41 -15.63
CA GLN A 419 -24.35 9.77 -14.80
C GLN A 419 -23.76 8.54 -14.12
N ASP A 420 -22.52 8.65 -13.65
CA ASP A 420 -21.92 7.69 -12.74
C ASP A 420 -22.54 7.79 -11.34
N LEU A 421 -22.55 6.67 -10.59
CA LEU A 421 -22.82 6.77 -9.16
C LEU A 421 -21.65 7.40 -8.42
N PHE A 422 -20.41 7.14 -8.85
CA PHE A 422 -19.24 7.82 -8.28
C PHE A 422 -18.02 7.79 -9.21
N GLU A 423 -17.62 8.95 -9.69
CA GLU A 423 -16.40 9.17 -10.47
C GLU A 423 -15.47 10.16 -9.75
N ILE A 424 -14.16 9.93 -9.84
CA ILE A 424 -13.15 10.85 -9.31
C ILE A 424 -12.07 11.20 -10.32
N THR A 425 -11.52 12.39 -10.17
CA THR A 425 -10.23 12.79 -10.75
C THR A 425 -9.28 13.21 -9.62
N ASP A 426 -7.97 13.22 -9.86
CA ASP A 426 -7.03 13.63 -8.83
C ASP A 426 -5.75 14.23 -9.41
N LYS A 427 -5.24 15.26 -8.76
CA LYS A 427 -3.96 15.90 -9.06
C LYS A 427 -3.16 16.08 -7.77
N ARG A 428 -2.07 15.31 -7.65
CA ARG A 428 -1.19 15.34 -6.48
C ARG A 428 0.19 15.82 -6.86
N ARG A 429 0.80 16.59 -5.96
CA ARG A 429 2.21 17.00 -6.03
C ARG A 429 2.81 16.90 -4.64
N HIS A 430 3.99 16.32 -4.56
CA HIS A 430 4.72 16.17 -3.31
C HIS A 430 6.21 16.36 -3.53
N HIS A 431 6.88 16.95 -2.54
CA HIS A 431 8.33 17.02 -2.49
C HIS A 431 8.80 16.87 -1.05
N GLN A 432 9.95 16.25 -0.89
CA GLN A 432 10.62 16.08 0.40
C GLN A 432 12.10 16.36 0.30
N PHE A 433 12.67 16.77 1.43
CA PHE A 433 14.09 16.92 1.69
C PHE A 433 14.43 16.25 3.02
N SER A 434 15.55 15.56 3.09
CA SER A 434 16.08 15.01 4.33
C SER A 434 17.59 15.18 4.41
N GLN A 435 18.09 15.39 5.63
CA GLN A 435 19.49 15.40 5.98
C GLN A 435 19.70 14.54 7.21
N GLU A 436 20.60 13.58 7.13
CA GLU A 436 21.01 12.75 8.27
C GLU A 436 22.52 12.82 8.46
N LEU A 437 22.95 13.08 9.68
CA LEU A 437 24.35 13.08 10.08
C LEU A 437 24.53 11.98 11.12
N GLU A 438 25.51 11.12 10.91
CA GLU A 438 25.77 9.97 11.79
C GLU A 438 27.24 9.86 12.13
N VAL A 439 27.52 9.50 13.37
CA VAL A 439 28.83 9.05 13.83
C VAL A 439 28.67 7.61 14.32
N VAL A 440 29.38 6.70 13.71
CA VAL A 440 29.25 5.25 13.97
C VAL A 440 30.61 4.74 14.46
N SER A 441 30.66 4.07 15.62
CA SER A 441 31.91 3.44 16.06
C SER A 441 32.29 2.31 15.11
N ARG A 442 33.58 2.14 14.83
CA ARG A 442 34.06 0.98 14.05
C ARG A 442 33.98 -0.28 14.91
N SER A 443 33.64 -1.40 14.23
CA SER A 443 33.48 -2.71 14.89
C SER A 443 34.82 -3.24 15.46
N GLY A 444 34.73 -4.02 16.52
CA GLY A 444 35.88 -4.76 17.12
C GLY A 444 36.08 -4.49 18.61
N GLY A 445 35.34 -3.51 19.20
CA GLY A 445 35.38 -3.26 20.65
C GLY A 445 34.25 -3.96 21.42
N ALA A 446 34.36 -3.89 22.74
CA ALA A 446 33.29 -4.34 23.65
C ALA A 446 32.06 -3.41 23.65
N PHE A 447 32.22 -2.18 23.18
CA PHE A 447 31.15 -1.20 23.08
C PHE A 447 31.05 -0.63 21.65
N GLU A 448 29.94 -0.91 21.02
CA GLU A 448 29.61 -0.43 19.67
C GLU A 448 28.46 0.57 19.77
N TRP A 449 28.56 1.70 19.07
CA TRP A 449 27.55 2.76 19.20
C TRP A 449 27.34 3.53 17.88
N VAL A 450 26.19 4.15 17.75
CA VAL A 450 25.82 5.12 16.74
C VAL A 450 25.16 6.32 17.39
N LEU A 451 25.55 7.53 16.97
CA LEU A 451 24.90 8.79 17.31
C LEU A 451 24.47 9.47 16.02
N GLY A 452 23.30 10.08 16.01
CA GLY A 452 22.83 10.77 14.79
C GLY A 452 21.90 11.93 15.05
N GLY A 453 21.87 12.81 14.05
CA GLY A 453 20.95 13.93 13.91
C GLY A 453 20.18 13.82 12.60
N PHE A 454 18.88 14.07 12.63
CA PHE A 454 18.01 13.97 11.47
C PHE A 454 17.15 15.22 11.31
N PHE A 455 17.10 15.71 10.08
CA PHE A 455 16.20 16.76 9.63
C PHE A 455 15.38 16.28 8.45
N PHE A 456 14.07 16.61 8.47
CA PHE A 456 13.15 16.27 7.40
C PHE A 456 12.14 17.39 7.16
N LYS A 457 11.83 17.64 5.89
CA LYS A 457 10.78 18.57 5.48
C LYS A 457 10.06 18.01 4.27
N GLU A 458 8.73 18.09 4.28
CA GLU A 458 7.89 17.76 3.12
C GLU A 458 6.81 18.81 2.91
N LYS A 459 6.32 18.88 1.67
CA LYS A 459 5.12 19.64 1.31
C LYS A 459 4.38 18.87 0.21
N GLY A 460 3.08 18.70 0.39
CA GLY A 460 2.19 18.10 -0.57
C GLY A 460 0.99 18.97 -0.87
N ARG A 461 0.42 18.82 -2.06
CA ARG A 461 -0.84 19.44 -2.48
C ARG A 461 -1.67 18.39 -3.20
N GLU A 462 -2.94 18.32 -2.87
CA GLU A 462 -3.95 17.50 -3.54
C GLU A 462 -5.11 18.36 -3.99
N TYR A 463 -5.64 18.04 -5.17
CA TYR A 463 -6.92 18.54 -5.66
C TYR A 463 -7.65 17.37 -6.31
N ASN A 464 -8.75 16.96 -5.68
CA ASN A 464 -9.52 15.76 -5.99
C ASN A 464 -11.00 16.13 -6.25
N PRO A 465 -11.34 16.53 -7.47
CA PRO A 465 -12.73 16.63 -7.92
C PRO A 465 -13.43 15.28 -7.90
N GLN A 466 -14.67 15.28 -7.45
CA GLN A 466 -15.53 14.11 -7.31
C GLN A 466 -16.90 14.43 -7.87
N HIS A 467 -17.47 13.50 -8.61
CA HIS A 467 -18.85 13.54 -9.06
C HIS A 467 -19.54 12.30 -8.54
N TYR A 468 -20.60 12.47 -7.78
CA TYR A 468 -21.39 11.33 -7.30
C TYR A 468 -22.88 11.61 -7.37
N ALA A 469 -23.65 10.53 -7.50
CA ALA A 469 -25.08 10.55 -7.45
C ALA A 469 -25.53 10.19 -6.03
N TYR A 470 -26.20 11.11 -5.35
CA TYR A 470 -26.88 10.79 -4.10
C TYR A 470 -28.31 10.35 -4.42
N VAL A 471 -28.67 9.13 -4.05
CA VAL A 471 -30.01 8.60 -4.26
C VAL A 471 -30.93 9.03 -3.13
N LEU A 472 -31.91 9.87 -3.45
CA LEU A 472 -32.91 10.36 -2.54
C LEU A 472 -34.17 9.47 -2.59
N ASP A 473 -34.71 9.15 -1.41
CA ASP A 473 -36.07 8.62 -1.27
C ASP A 473 -37.06 9.79 -1.17
N THR A 474 -37.71 10.12 -2.27
CA THR A 474 -38.62 11.25 -2.31
C THR A 474 -39.90 11.04 -1.47
N ASP A 475 -40.25 9.78 -1.14
CA ASP A 475 -41.34 9.49 -0.18
C ASP A 475 -41.01 10.00 1.23
N ALA A 476 -39.72 10.07 1.58
CA ALA A 476 -39.29 10.67 2.85
C ALA A 476 -39.54 12.21 2.89
N ILE A 477 -39.51 12.87 1.71
CA ILE A 477 -39.83 14.30 1.57
C ILE A 477 -41.33 14.50 1.78
N PHE A 478 -42.18 13.59 1.28
CA PHE A 478 -43.62 13.59 1.49
C PHE A 478 -43.98 13.08 2.90
N SER A 479 -43.45 13.71 3.92
CA SER A 479 -43.69 13.39 5.31
C SER A 479 -44.95 14.08 5.84
N GLU A 480 -45.56 13.49 6.87
CA GLU A 480 -46.71 14.12 7.57
C GLU A 480 -46.32 15.45 8.20
N ALA A 481 -45.05 15.59 8.61
CA ALA A 481 -44.53 16.87 9.13
C ALA A 481 -44.50 17.97 8.05
N SER A 482 -44.26 17.60 6.78
CA SER A 482 -44.19 18.56 5.66
C SER A 482 -45.54 18.79 4.96
N PHE A 483 -46.38 17.73 4.84
CA PHE A 483 -47.60 17.74 4.03
C PHE A 483 -48.85 17.29 4.81
N GLY A 484 -48.78 17.04 6.12
CA GLY A 484 -49.90 16.63 6.93
C GLY A 484 -50.63 15.39 6.40
N ALA A 485 -51.98 15.47 6.39
CA ALA A 485 -52.81 14.34 5.94
C ALA A 485 -52.70 14.00 4.45
N LEU A 486 -52.07 14.86 3.63
CA LEU A 486 -51.84 14.62 2.20
C LEU A 486 -50.62 13.70 1.94
N ALA A 487 -49.73 13.52 2.90
CA ALA A 487 -48.51 12.75 2.74
C ALA A 487 -48.70 11.29 2.22
N PRO A 488 -49.68 10.50 2.69
CA PRO A 488 -49.94 9.18 2.17
C PRO A 488 -50.32 9.16 0.69
N GLU A 489 -51.11 10.12 0.24
CA GLU A 489 -51.59 10.24 -1.14
C GLU A 489 -50.46 10.68 -2.08
N LEU A 490 -49.60 11.59 -1.64
CA LEU A 490 -48.41 12.01 -2.38
C LEU A 490 -47.45 10.85 -2.56
N ARG A 491 -47.25 10.05 -1.53
CA ARG A 491 -46.42 8.83 -1.61
C ARG A 491 -47.01 7.79 -2.56
N ALA A 492 -48.30 7.52 -2.47
CA ALA A 492 -49.02 6.58 -3.33
C ALA A 492 -49.04 7.03 -4.80
N GLY A 493 -49.09 8.34 -5.04
CA GLY A 493 -49.08 8.96 -6.39
C GLY A 493 -47.69 9.22 -6.97
N ASN A 494 -46.62 9.00 -6.20
CA ASN A 494 -45.26 9.31 -6.63
C ASN A 494 -44.78 8.43 -7.80
N PRO A 495 -44.59 9.00 -9.01
CA PRO A 495 -44.25 8.21 -10.19
C PRO A 495 -42.83 7.64 -10.16
N ALA A 496 -41.93 8.20 -9.35
CA ALA A 496 -40.54 7.73 -9.18
C ALA A 496 -40.06 8.06 -7.78
N ARG A 497 -40.11 7.06 -6.89
CA ARG A 497 -39.73 7.22 -5.48
C ARG A 497 -38.26 7.51 -5.30
N PHE A 498 -37.40 6.75 -6.00
CA PHE A 498 -35.95 6.90 -5.90
C PHE A 498 -35.41 7.71 -7.06
N ARG A 499 -34.80 8.85 -6.74
CA ARG A 499 -34.27 9.79 -7.73
C ARG A 499 -32.83 10.13 -7.40
N ALA A 500 -31.96 10.15 -8.41
CA ALA A 500 -30.57 10.52 -8.25
C ALA A 500 -30.40 12.05 -8.35
N MET A 501 -29.67 12.61 -7.40
CA MET A 501 -29.20 13.99 -7.41
C MET A 501 -27.71 14.01 -7.69
N ALA A 502 -27.29 14.65 -8.79
CA ALA A 502 -25.88 14.85 -9.09
C ALA A 502 -25.25 15.84 -8.09
N VAL A 503 -24.18 15.42 -7.45
CA VAL A 503 -23.45 16.24 -6.48
C VAL A 503 -22.01 16.40 -6.93
N PRO A 504 -21.64 17.56 -7.52
CA PRO A 504 -20.25 17.91 -7.71
C PRO A 504 -19.62 18.26 -6.37
N SER A 505 -18.45 17.70 -6.11
CA SER A 505 -17.68 17.94 -4.90
C SER A 505 -16.20 18.00 -5.23
N ALA A 506 -15.41 18.66 -4.40
CA ALA A 506 -13.97 18.60 -4.55
C ALA A 506 -13.28 18.71 -3.19
N LEU A 507 -12.17 18.01 -3.07
CA LEU A 507 -11.26 18.13 -1.95
C LEU A 507 -10.00 18.82 -2.43
N GLY A 508 -9.62 19.92 -1.78
CA GLY A 508 -8.42 20.67 -2.12
C GLY A 508 -7.67 21.13 -0.88
N TYR A 509 -6.42 20.66 -0.73
CA TYR A 509 -5.62 21.06 0.43
C TYR A 509 -4.11 21.05 0.14
N THR A 510 -3.37 21.68 1.03
CA THR A 510 -1.91 21.62 1.12
C THR A 510 -1.53 21.14 2.51
N ALA A 511 -0.69 20.12 2.57
CA ALA A 511 -0.12 19.62 3.82
C ALA A 511 1.39 19.83 3.84
N SER A 512 1.96 20.14 5.00
CA SER A 512 3.41 20.23 5.18
C SER A 512 3.83 19.69 6.54
N THR A 513 5.00 19.03 6.55
CA THR A 513 5.62 18.51 7.77
C THR A 513 7.06 19.02 7.86
N ARG A 514 7.50 19.35 9.07
CA ARG A 514 8.90 19.57 9.44
C ARG A 514 9.21 18.72 10.66
N SER A 515 10.31 17.98 10.62
CA SER A 515 10.73 17.08 11.70
C SER A 515 12.23 17.25 11.98
N TYR A 516 12.58 17.24 13.25
CA TYR A 516 13.95 17.17 13.75
C TYR A 516 14.05 15.99 14.70
N ALA A 517 15.21 15.34 14.76
CA ALA A 517 15.46 14.34 15.77
C ALA A 517 16.96 14.24 16.10
N ILE A 518 17.23 13.86 17.35
CA ILE A 518 18.53 13.38 17.81
C ILE A 518 18.35 11.97 18.35
N TYR A 519 19.32 11.11 18.09
CA TYR A 519 19.24 9.71 18.51
C TYR A 519 20.63 9.13 18.79
N GLY A 520 20.63 8.08 19.59
CA GLY A 520 21.81 7.27 19.83
C GLY A 520 21.42 5.86 20.23
N GLN A 521 22.26 4.91 19.88
CA GLN A 521 22.15 3.51 20.27
C GLN A 521 23.53 2.97 20.56
N GLY A 522 23.68 2.24 21.66
CA GLY A 522 24.90 1.54 22.01
C GLY A 522 24.62 0.08 22.34
N THR A 523 25.52 -0.79 21.94
CA THR A 523 25.55 -2.21 22.29
C THR A 523 26.82 -2.49 23.09
N TRP A 524 26.65 -2.93 24.31
CA TRP A 524 27.73 -3.38 25.16
C TRP A 524 27.78 -4.91 25.15
N ARG A 525 28.95 -5.46 24.81
CA ARG A 525 29.19 -6.89 24.77
C ARG A 525 30.49 -7.21 25.50
N PRO A 526 30.42 -7.63 26.76
CA PRO A 526 31.60 -8.09 27.52
C PRO A 526 32.35 -9.18 26.74
N GLY A 527 33.67 -9.02 26.59
CA GLY A 527 34.47 -9.92 25.75
C GLY A 527 34.53 -9.56 24.27
N GLY A 528 34.00 -8.38 23.86
CA GLY A 528 34.05 -7.89 22.49
C GLY A 528 33.17 -8.73 21.55
N PRO A 529 33.53 -8.83 20.27
CA PRO A 529 32.74 -9.54 19.26
C PRO A 529 32.47 -11.02 19.56
N GLY A 530 33.36 -11.67 20.34
CA GLY A 530 33.23 -13.06 20.81
C GLY A 530 32.35 -13.23 22.05
N GLY A 531 31.97 -12.14 22.75
CA GLY A 531 31.16 -12.20 23.95
C GLY A 531 29.78 -12.80 23.73
N ARG A 532 29.32 -13.64 24.68
CA ARG A 532 28.05 -14.36 24.56
C ARG A 532 26.83 -13.51 24.87
N ILE A 533 26.95 -12.47 25.72
CA ILE A 533 25.86 -11.60 26.10
C ILE A 533 26.06 -10.22 25.47
N GLY A 534 25.03 -9.70 24.84
CA GLY A 534 24.98 -8.34 24.36
C GLY A 534 23.80 -7.59 25.00
N VAL A 535 24.03 -6.34 25.39
CA VAL A 535 22.99 -5.43 25.87
C VAL A 535 22.97 -4.20 24.99
N THR A 536 21.84 -3.97 24.30
CA THR A 536 21.65 -2.82 23.43
C THR A 536 20.64 -1.86 24.04
N LEU A 537 21.02 -0.58 24.17
CA LEU A 537 20.14 0.50 24.58
C LEU A 537 20.13 1.58 23.49
N GLY A 538 18.95 1.98 23.08
CA GLY A 538 18.77 3.06 22.10
C GLY A 538 17.69 4.04 22.52
N LEU A 539 17.94 5.33 22.27
CA LEU A 539 17.01 6.42 22.54
C LEU A 539 16.96 7.39 21.36
N ARG A 540 15.76 7.96 21.11
CA ARG A 540 15.54 9.04 20.13
C ARG A 540 14.53 10.03 20.67
N HIS A 541 14.83 11.31 20.55
CA HIS A 541 13.88 12.38 20.76
C HIS A 541 13.55 13.05 19.42
N SER A 542 12.27 13.21 19.13
CA SER A 542 11.77 13.76 17.87
C SER A 542 10.84 14.95 18.13
N TRP A 543 10.90 15.96 17.27
CA TRP A 543 10.04 17.15 17.25
C TRP A 543 9.44 17.28 15.86
N ASP A 544 8.11 17.16 15.76
CA ASP A 544 7.37 17.29 14.51
C ASP A 544 6.49 18.53 14.54
N SER A 545 6.34 19.19 13.40
CA SER A 545 5.37 20.26 13.18
C SER A 545 4.63 19.96 11.90
N LYS A 546 3.31 19.86 11.98
CA LYS A 546 2.44 19.62 10.83
C LYS A 546 1.49 20.77 10.62
N THR A 547 1.24 21.10 9.36
CA THR A 547 0.30 22.14 8.95
C THR A 547 -0.59 21.60 7.84
N LEU A 548 -1.89 21.81 7.93
CA LEU A 548 -2.88 21.63 6.88
C LEU A 548 -3.48 22.97 6.51
N ALA A 549 -3.69 23.23 5.23
CA ALA A 549 -4.48 24.36 4.74
C ALA A 549 -5.45 23.83 3.68
N VAL A 550 -6.75 24.02 3.93
CA VAL A 550 -7.85 23.57 3.04
C VAL A 550 -8.26 24.75 2.16
N PHE A 551 -8.24 24.55 0.84
CA PHE A 551 -8.68 25.57 -0.13
C PHE A 551 -9.94 25.15 -0.90
N GLN A 552 -10.38 23.90 -0.76
CA GLN A 552 -11.61 23.36 -1.32
C GLN A 552 -12.16 22.26 -0.42
N ASN A 553 -13.46 22.31 -0.11
CA ASN A 553 -14.15 21.22 0.60
C ASN A 553 -15.61 21.17 0.13
N GLY A 554 -16.02 20.07 -0.47
CA GLY A 554 -17.31 19.94 -1.10
C GLY A 554 -17.47 20.92 -2.26
N ILE A 555 -18.53 21.69 -2.25
CA ILE A 555 -18.80 22.76 -3.21
C ILE A 555 -18.15 24.10 -2.79
N ALA A 556 -17.71 24.23 -1.52
CA ALA A 556 -17.11 25.46 -1.02
C ALA A 556 -15.64 25.57 -1.46
N SER A 557 -15.30 26.64 -2.15
CA SER A 557 -13.92 27.06 -2.42
C SER A 557 -13.58 28.26 -1.54
N PHE A 558 -12.31 28.32 -1.11
CA PHE A 558 -11.80 29.37 -0.23
C PHE A 558 -10.77 30.19 -0.97
N GLU A 559 -11.01 31.50 -1.08
CA GLU A 559 -10.07 32.43 -1.69
C GLU A 559 -8.74 32.53 -0.90
N PRO A 560 -7.64 32.99 -1.51
CA PRO A 560 -6.35 33.09 -0.84
C PRO A 560 -6.36 33.88 0.48
N GLU A 561 -7.24 34.85 0.59
CA GLU A 561 -7.42 35.67 1.81
C GLU A 561 -8.02 34.86 2.97
N ASP A 562 -8.86 33.89 2.66
CA ASP A 562 -9.46 33.00 3.64
C ASP A 562 -8.59 31.80 4.01
N LEU A 563 -7.54 31.50 3.23
CA LEU A 563 -6.62 30.40 3.52
C LEU A 563 -5.91 30.54 4.87
N ALA A 564 -5.76 31.77 5.37
CA ALA A 564 -5.23 32.01 6.71
C ALA A 564 -6.17 31.48 7.82
N ARG A 565 -7.49 31.59 7.62
CA ARG A 565 -8.54 31.09 8.54
C ARG A 565 -8.73 29.57 8.40
N ASN A 566 -8.52 29.03 7.18
CA ASN A 566 -8.64 27.60 6.87
C ASN A 566 -7.30 26.87 6.98
N ARG A 567 -6.49 27.22 7.99
CA ARG A 567 -5.16 26.65 8.24
C ARG A 567 -5.00 26.22 9.69
N GLY A 568 -4.63 24.96 9.91
CA GLY A 568 -4.28 24.40 11.20
C GLY A 568 -2.79 24.05 11.28
N THR A 569 -2.16 24.28 12.42
CA THR A 569 -0.80 23.85 12.72
C THR A 569 -0.72 23.22 14.10
N LYS A 570 -0.10 22.04 14.20
CA LYS A 570 0.11 21.31 15.45
C LYS A 570 1.55 20.83 15.56
N LYS A 571 2.10 20.97 16.76
CA LYS A 571 3.44 20.49 17.12
C LYS A 571 3.32 19.23 17.98
N PHE A 572 4.19 18.25 17.73
CA PHE A 572 4.26 16.97 18.44
C PHE A 572 5.68 16.74 18.93
N ARG A 573 5.82 16.01 20.04
CA ARG A 573 7.10 15.58 20.59
C ARG A 573 6.98 14.12 21.03
N ALA A 574 8.03 13.35 20.79
CA ALA A 574 8.05 11.95 21.18
C ALA A 574 9.45 11.52 21.60
N LEU A 575 9.52 10.80 22.73
CA LEU A 575 10.68 10.03 23.12
C LEU A 575 10.40 8.56 22.77
N THR A 576 11.26 7.96 21.97
CA THR A 576 11.23 6.53 21.60
C THR A 576 12.52 5.87 22.02
N GLY A 577 12.52 4.55 22.10
CA GLY A 577 13.72 3.81 22.47
C GLY A 577 13.51 2.32 22.39
N ASN A 578 14.60 1.60 22.59
CA ASN A 578 14.62 0.16 22.70
C ASN A 578 15.68 -0.28 23.71
N LEU A 579 15.37 -1.36 24.42
CA LEU A 579 16.31 -2.14 25.20
C LEU A 579 16.23 -3.57 24.72
N SER A 580 17.35 -4.17 24.37
CA SER A 580 17.42 -5.59 24.03
C SER A 580 18.61 -6.26 24.70
N ILE A 581 18.42 -7.52 25.02
CA ILE A 581 19.45 -8.42 25.51
C ILE A 581 19.50 -9.59 24.56
N ASP A 582 20.68 -9.94 24.08
CA ASP A 582 20.92 -11.14 23.30
C ASP A 582 21.90 -12.06 24.01
N PHE A 583 21.67 -13.37 23.87
CA PHE A 583 22.47 -14.43 24.44
C PHE A 583 22.81 -15.45 23.37
N ARG A 584 24.07 -15.51 22.98
CA ARG A 584 24.62 -16.55 22.10
C ARG A 584 24.81 -17.83 22.92
N ALA A 585 23.81 -18.68 22.88
CA ALA A 585 23.84 -19.96 23.59
C ALA A 585 24.93 -20.87 22.99
N THR A 586 25.06 -20.84 21.65
CA THR A 586 26.18 -21.41 20.89
C THR A 586 26.56 -20.41 19.78
N ASP A 587 27.56 -20.73 18.98
CA ASP A 587 27.91 -19.92 17.79
C ASP A 587 26.77 -19.89 16.75
N ASP A 588 25.92 -20.92 16.76
CA ASP A 588 24.80 -21.12 15.83
C ASP A 588 23.44 -20.76 16.40
N ILE A 589 23.29 -20.54 17.71
CA ILE A 589 22.03 -20.27 18.37
C ILE A 589 22.10 -18.95 19.15
N ASN A 590 21.31 -17.98 18.74
CA ASN A 590 21.16 -16.69 19.39
C ASN A 590 19.73 -16.51 19.90
N LEU A 591 19.59 -16.32 21.23
CA LEU A 591 18.33 -16.00 21.89
C LEU A 591 18.31 -14.51 22.20
N TYR A 592 17.14 -13.87 22.14
CA TYR A 592 17.03 -12.47 22.51
C TYR A 592 15.69 -12.13 23.17
N ALA A 593 15.72 -11.06 23.97
CA ALA A 593 14.55 -10.38 24.49
C ALA A 593 14.66 -8.89 24.20
N ARG A 594 13.55 -8.26 23.81
CA ARG A 594 13.51 -6.84 23.42
C ARG A 594 12.27 -6.16 23.96
N VAL A 595 12.45 -4.94 24.49
CA VAL A 595 11.37 -4.00 24.77
C VAL A 595 11.60 -2.77 23.91
N ALA A 596 10.58 -2.33 23.19
CA ALA A 596 10.69 -1.16 22.31
C ALA A 596 9.46 -0.25 22.42
N ARG A 597 9.71 1.05 22.35
CA ARG A 597 8.68 2.07 22.26
C ARG A 597 8.78 2.80 20.93
N GLY A 598 7.68 2.81 20.17
CA GLY A 598 7.52 3.57 18.93
C GLY A 598 6.41 4.61 19.04
N TYR A 599 6.35 5.51 18.08
CA TYR A 599 5.26 6.45 17.90
C TYR A 599 4.95 6.67 16.42
N ARG A 600 3.72 7.06 16.15
CA ARG A 600 3.30 7.65 14.88
C ARG A 600 2.88 9.08 15.16
N SER A 601 3.41 10.03 14.37
CA SER A 601 3.09 11.45 14.55
C SER A 601 1.59 11.68 14.34
N GLY A 602 1.00 12.53 15.17
CA GLY A 602 -0.34 13.02 14.94
C GLY A 602 -0.44 13.82 13.64
N GLY A 603 -1.60 14.35 13.34
CA GLY A 603 -1.82 15.06 12.07
C GLY A 603 -3.21 15.64 11.95
N PHE A 604 -3.63 15.78 10.70
CA PHE A 604 -4.91 16.25 10.27
C PHE A 604 -5.50 15.28 9.24
N ASP A 605 -6.81 15.09 9.24
CA ASP A 605 -7.48 14.37 8.16
C ASP A 605 -8.21 15.34 7.24
N ALA A 606 -7.64 15.57 6.07
CA ALA A 606 -8.19 16.47 5.07
C ALA A 606 -9.49 15.97 4.42
N ARG A 607 -9.81 14.68 4.58
CA ARG A 607 -10.99 14.02 3.97
C ARG A 607 -12.21 14.02 4.87
N GLN A 608 -12.33 15.04 5.72
CA GLN A 608 -13.49 15.23 6.59
C GLN A 608 -14.60 16.00 5.87
N ASP A 609 -15.84 15.81 6.31
CA ASP A 609 -17.03 16.36 5.68
C ASP A 609 -17.07 17.91 5.68
N THR A 610 -16.38 18.55 6.61
CA THR A 610 -16.25 20.00 6.66
C THR A 610 -14.79 20.44 6.82
N SER A 611 -14.46 21.64 6.35
CA SER A 611 -13.13 22.22 6.53
C SER A 611 -12.77 22.38 8.01
N GLN A 612 -13.72 22.67 8.88
CA GLN A 612 -13.51 22.79 10.32
C GLN A 612 -13.09 21.44 10.94
N LEU A 613 -13.76 20.34 10.58
CA LEU A 613 -13.39 19.00 11.02
C LEU A 613 -12.03 18.59 10.44
N ALA A 614 -11.74 18.93 9.18
CA ALA A 614 -10.45 18.66 8.55
C ALA A 614 -9.28 19.37 9.27
N LEU A 615 -9.51 20.54 9.85
CA LEU A 615 -8.52 21.32 10.60
C LEU A 615 -8.42 20.92 12.09
N ALA A 616 -9.29 20.03 12.58
CA ALA A 616 -9.18 19.46 13.91
C ALA A 616 -8.00 18.47 13.97
N PRO A 617 -6.95 18.78 14.76
CA PRO A 617 -5.78 17.90 14.80
C PRO A 617 -5.99 16.76 15.79
N PHE A 618 -5.53 15.56 15.42
CA PHE A 618 -5.38 14.44 16.36
C PHE A 618 -3.94 14.30 16.86
N ASN A 619 -3.76 13.69 18.02
CA ASN A 619 -2.47 13.53 18.69
C ASN A 619 -1.71 12.29 18.17
N SER A 620 -0.45 12.16 18.59
CA SER A 620 0.40 11.02 18.23
C SER A 620 -0.08 9.73 18.85
N GLU A 621 -0.01 8.64 18.10
CA GLU A 621 -0.18 7.27 18.59
C GLU A 621 1.13 6.75 19.21
N LYS A 622 1.03 5.79 20.12
CA LYS A 622 2.15 5.19 20.82
C LYS A 622 2.02 3.68 20.84
N ILE A 623 3.15 2.99 20.74
CA ILE A 623 3.21 1.54 20.87
C ILE A 623 4.32 1.14 21.85
N TRP A 624 4.01 0.19 22.74
CA TRP A 624 4.97 -0.59 23.48
C TRP A 624 4.97 -2.01 22.92
N SER A 625 6.15 -2.54 22.67
CA SER A 625 6.37 -3.89 22.13
C SER A 625 7.30 -4.66 23.04
N TYR A 626 6.88 -5.87 23.39
CA TYR A 626 7.64 -6.87 24.12
C TYR A 626 7.84 -8.04 23.18
N GLU A 627 9.09 -8.46 22.97
CA GLU A 627 9.44 -9.51 22.02
C GLU A 627 10.51 -10.42 22.62
N VAL A 628 10.35 -11.72 22.43
CA VAL A 628 11.38 -12.74 22.67
C VAL A 628 11.54 -13.57 21.40
N GLY A 629 12.75 -13.96 21.07
CA GLY A 629 13.00 -14.73 19.86
C GLY A 629 14.25 -15.57 19.92
N ALA A 630 14.33 -16.49 18.97
CA ALA A 630 15.47 -17.37 18.75
C ALA A 630 15.84 -17.36 17.29
N LYS A 631 17.14 -17.35 17.01
CA LYS A 631 17.72 -17.49 15.68
C LYS A 631 18.73 -18.62 15.72
N ALA A 632 18.52 -19.59 14.85
CA ALA A 632 19.35 -20.80 14.83
C ALA A 632 19.83 -21.10 13.40
N LYS A 633 21.11 -21.48 13.29
CA LYS A 633 21.75 -22.04 12.12
C LYS A 633 22.29 -23.44 12.51
N LEU A 634 21.56 -24.49 12.14
CA LEU A 634 21.89 -25.85 12.51
C LEU A 634 22.80 -26.44 11.42
N GLY A 635 24.10 -26.41 11.68
CA GLY A 635 25.12 -26.65 10.68
C GLY A 635 24.96 -25.66 9.49
N ASN A 636 25.46 -26.04 8.31
CA ASN A 636 25.32 -25.22 7.11
C ASN A 636 24.00 -25.45 6.34
N ARG A 637 23.11 -26.32 6.85
CA ARG A 637 21.97 -26.84 6.08
C ARG A 637 20.61 -26.32 6.52
N VAL A 638 20.44 -25.83 7.75
CA VAL A 638 19.14 -25.38 8.26
C VAL A 638 19.28 -24.04 8.98
N ARG A 639 18.45 -23.08 8.60
CA ARG A 639 18.29 -21.79 9.27
C ARG A 639 16.84 -21.60 9.68
N ILE A 640 16.60 -21.28 10.95
CA ILE A 640 15.25 -21.04 11.50
C ILE A 640 15.32 -19.79 12.37
N ASN A 641 14.39 -18.87 12.17
CA ASN A 641 14.18 -17.71 13.02
C ASN A 641 12.77 -17.77 13.61
N SER A 642 12.61 -17.43 14.86
CA SER A 642 11.31 -17.38 15.53
C SER A 642 11.20 -16.15 16.44
N ALA A 643 10.01 -15.62 16.60
CA ALA A 643 9.72 -14.52 17.51
C ALA A 643 8.29 -14.64 18.05
N PHE A 644 8.15 -14.39 19.38
CA PHE A 644 6.87 -14.13 20.03
C PHE A 644 6.80 -12.67 20.40
N PHE A 645 5.66 -12.02 20.17
CA PHE A 645 5.50 -10.61 20.42
C PHE A 645 4.18 -10.30 21.13
N TYR A 646 4.20 -9.24 21.95
CA TYR A 646 3.05 -8.66 22.60
C TYR A 646 3.16 -7.13 22.51
N ASN A 647 2.23 -6.49 21.79
CA ASN A 647 2.22 -5.06 21.53
C ASN A 647 1.00 -4.40 22.16
N ILE A 648 1.20 -3.28 22.83
CA ILE A 648 0.15 -2.41 23.35
C ILE A 648 0.17 -1.13 22.54
N TYR A 649 -0.84 -0.96 21.68
CA TYR A 649 -1.01 0.23 20.86
C TYR A 649 -2.03 1.15 21.53
N SER A 650 -1.64 2.35 21.90
CA SER A 650 -2.43 3.32 22.63
C SER A 650 -2.62 4.61 21.84
N ASP A 651 -3.67 5.36 22.16
CA ASP A 651 -4.04 6.61 21.47
C ASP A 651 -4.26 6.39 19.98
N GLN A 652 -4.74 5.19 19.58
CA GLN A 652 -4.90 4.78 18.19
C GLN A 652 -5.92 5.67 17.48
N PHE A 653 -5.62 6.05 16.25
CA PHE A 653 -6.54 6.79 15.39
C PHE A 653 -7.73 5.89 15.05
N VAL A 654 -8.92 6.37 15.35
CA VAL A 654 -10.17 5.69 15.06
C VAL A 654 -11.13 6.65 14.38
N THR A 655 -11.91 6.13 13.44
CA THR A 655 -12.98 6.87 12.79
C THR A 655 -14.26 6.64 13.56
N VAL A 656 -14.88 7.70 14.06
CA VAL A 656 -16.12 7.63 14.83
C VAL A 656 -17.20 8.48 14.18
N PRO A 657 -18.50 8.06 14.22
CA PRO A 657 -19.59 8.87 13.73
C PRO A 657 -19.77 10.09 14.63
N VAL A 658 -20.09 11.24 14.03
CA VAL A 658 -20.43 12.49 14.72
C VAL A 658 -21.60 13.13 14.02
N PRO A 659 -22.52 13.83 14.77
CA PRO A 659 -23.59 14.59 14.15
C PRO A 659 -22.99 15.76 13.34
N VAL A 660 -23.53 15.99 12.16
CA VAL A 660 -23.14 17.09 11.26
C VAL A 660 -24.39 17.93 10.97
N GLY A 661 -24.41 19.19 11.49
CA GLY A 661 -25.54 20.13 11.31
C GLY A 661 -26.73 19.84 12.19
N GLU A 662 -27.76 20.70 12.10
CA GLU A 662 -28.99 20.66 12.94
C GLU A 662 -30.03 19.58 12.52
N GLY A 663 -29.72 18.77 11.51
CA GLY A 663 -30.65 17.82 10.87
C GLY A 663 -30.26 16.33 10.89
N GLN A 664 -29.67 15.79 11.96
CA GLN A 664 -29.43 14.34 12.15
C GLN A 664 -28.62 13.59 11.07
N SER A 665 -27.92 14.26 10.19
CA SER A 665 -26.91 13.57 9.36
C SER A 665 -25.66 13.33 10.20
N PHE A 666 -25.09 12.12 10.09
CA PHE A 666 -23.87 11.74 10.80
C PHE A 666 -22.70 11.71 9.81
N GLY A 667 -21.73 12.58 10.03
CA GLY A 667 -20.42 12.47 9.41
C GLY A 667 -19.50 11.57 10.23
N SER A 668 -18.23 11.53 9.87
CA SER A 668 -17.22 10.80 10.62
C SER A 668 -16.00 11.67 10.88
N ILE A 669 -15.36 11.52 12.05
CA ILE A 669 -14.09 12.17 12.35
C ILE A 669 -13.05 11.14 12.79
N VAL A 670 -11.78 11.50 12.60
CA VAL A 670 -10.63 10.74 13.13
C VAL A 670 -10.23 11.32 14.47
N VAL A 671 -10.24 10.48 15.51
CA VAL A 671 -9.87 10.86 16.88
C VAL A 671 -8.94 9.83 17.52
N ASN A 672 -8.20 10.22 18.57
CA ASN A 672 -7.39 9.30 19.37
C ASN A 672 -8.24 8.63 20.46
N ALA A 673 -9.01 7.63 20.10
CA ALA A 673 -9.97 6.98 20.99
C ALA A 673 -9.77 5.45 21.10
N GLY A 674 -8.69 4.92 20.50
CA GLY A 674 -8.44 3.49 20.40
C GLY A 674 -7.27 3.01 21.27
N LYS A 675 -7.42 1.79 21.85
CA LYS A 675 -6.33 0.99 22.41
C LYS A 675 -6.51 -0.45 21.97
N THR A 676 -5.46 -1.02 21.40
CA THR A 676 -5.48 -2.39 20.87
C THR A 676 -4.26 -3.16 21.36
N ARG A 677 -4.45 -4.43 21.67
CA ARG A 677 -3.37 -5.39 21.91
C ARG A 677 -3.17 -6.24 20.67
N TYR A 678 -1.92 -6.34 20.22
CA TYR A 678 -1.53 -7.22 19.10
C TYR A 678 -0.54 -8.22 19.64
N TYR A 679 -0.84 -9.50 19.54
CA TYR A 679 0.05 -10.54 20.00
C TYR A 679 0.03 -11.74 19.06
N GLY A 680 1.14 -12.45 19.04
CA GLY A 680 1.29 -13.56 18.12
C GLY A 680 2.69 -14.11 18.06
N PHE A 681 2.93 -14.94 17.06
CA PHE A 681 4.23 -15.51 16.81
C PHE A 681 4.53 -15.58 15.30
N GLU A 682 5.81 -15.68 15.01
CA GLU A 682 6.37 -15.70 13.67
C GLU A 682 7.49 -16.74 13.63
N VAL A 683 7.54 -17.48 12.54
CA VAL A 683 8.63 -18.39 12.22
C VAL A 683 8.96 -18.23 10.74
N ASP A 684 10.23 -18.13 10.39
CA ASP A 684 10.71 -18.23 9.02
C ASP A 684 11.98 -19.09 8.98
N GLY A 685 12.16 -19.79 7.88
CA GLY A 685 13.29 -20.70 7.77
C GLY A 685 13.57 -21.20 6.37
N LYS A 686 14.73 -21.85 6.26
CA LYS A 686 15.25 -22.45 5.04
C LYS A 686 16.02 -23.71 5.40
N ALA A 687 15.86 -24.77 4.61
CA ALA A 687 16.55 -26.04 4.81
C ALA A 687 17.07 -26.62 3.47
N LEU A 688 18.31 -27.04 3.45
CA LEU A 688 18.92 -27.83 2.38
C LEU A 688 18.83 -29.31 2.78
N LEU A 689 17.79 -30.01 2.31
CA LEU A 689 17.49 -31.39 2.74
C LEU A 689 18.37 -32.41 2.03
N ALA A 690 18.73 -32.13 0.79
CA ALA A 690 19.65 -32.93 -0.03
C ALA A 690 20.39 -31.98 -0.98
N ASP A 691 21.40 -32.51 -1.68
CA ASP A 691 22.10 -31.75 -2.69
C ASP A 691 21.14 -31.31 -3.79
N GLY A 692 21.09 -30.02 -4.04
CA GLY A 692 20.15 -29.41 -4.96
C GLY A 692 18.70 -29.25 -4.45
N PHE A 693 18.29 -29.89 -3.34
CA PHE A 693 16.91 -29.81 -2.83
C PHE A 693 16.79 -28.88 -1.61
N GLU A 694 16.05 -27.81 -1.78
CA GLU A 694 15.86 -26.73 -0.81
C GLU A 694 14.38 -26.55 -0.48
N LEU A 695 14.07 -26.41 0.81
CA LEU A 695 12.78 -25.95 1.31
C LEU A 695 12.95 -24.58 1.98
N ASP A 696 11.98 -23.70 1.75
CA ASP A 696 11.84 -22.44 2.47
C ASP A 696 10.39 -22.25 2.93
N GLY A 697 10.21 -21.47 3.97
CA GLY A 697 8.86 -21.18 4.43
C GLY A 697 8.80 -20.13 5.53
N ALA A 698 7.61 -19.59 5.71
CA ALA A 698 7.31 -18.64 6.77
C ALA A 698 5.89 -18.88 7.29
N PHE A 699 5.71 -18.68 8.58
CA PHE A 699 4.40 -18.74 9.25
C PHE A 699 4.26 -17.57 10.20
N GLY A 700 3.13 -16.88 10.14
CA GLY A 700 2.77 -15.80 11.04
C GLY A 700 1.35 -15.96 11.57
N TYR A 701 1.22 -15.84 12.89
CA TYR A 701 -0.07 -15.72 13.56
C TYR A 701 -0.12 -14.40 14.31
N VAL A 702 -1.20 -13.65 14.14
CA VAL A 702 -1.46 -12.42 14.90
C VAL A 702 -2.91 -12.34 15.34
N LYS A 703 -3.12 -12.05 16.61
CA LYS A 703 -4.42 -11.66 17.14
C LYS A 703 -4.38 -10.18 17.48
N ALA A 704 -5.27 -9.44 16.84
CA ALA A 704 -5.55 -8.04 17.14
C ALA A 704 -6.81 -7.98 18.01
N ASP A 705 -6.66 -7.46 19.23
CA ASP A 705 -7.69 -7.45 20.29
C ASP A 705 -7.96 -6.00 20.70
N PRO A 706 -8.99 -5.33 20.12
CA PRO A 706 -9.39 -3.99 20.56
C PRO A 706 -9.82 -4.01 22.01
N VAL A 707 -9.19 -3.17 22.85
CA VAL A 707 -9.49 -3.03 24.29
C VAL A 707 -10.40 -1.84 24.54
N THR A 708 -10.10 -0.75 23.83
CA THR A 708 -10.88 0.48 23.89
C THR A 708 -11.08 1.00 22.47
N TYR A 709 -12.31 1.39 22.18
CA TYR A 709 -12.68 2.11 20.97
C TYR A 709 -13.87 3.00 21.38
N LEU A 710 -13.59 4.28 21.62
CA LEU A 710 -14.60 5.19 22.15
C LEU A 710 -15.42 5.76 20.98
N ALA A 711 -16.72 5.63 21.06
CA ALA A 711 -17.70 6.25 20.16
C ALA A 711 -18.81 6.89 20.99
N GLY A 712 -19.37 8.00 20.49
CA GLY A 712 -20.54 8.63 21.11
C GLY A 712 -21.81 7.82 20.85
N ASP A 713 -22.67 7.69 21.85
CA ASP A 713 -24.04 7.18 21.70
C ASP A 713 -25.01 8.27 21.19
N ILE A 714 -26.31 7.98 21.12
CA ILE A 714 -27.34 8.96 20.71
C ILE A 714 -27.35 10.19 21.61
N ALA A 715 -27.02 10.04 22.89
CA ALA A 715 -26.90 11.15 23.84
C ALA A 715 -25.51 11.82 23.77
N HIS A 716 -24.68 11.47 22.79
CA HIS A 716 -23.31 11.96 22.56
C HIS A 716 -22.31 11.66 23.71
N GLN A 717 -22.64 10.69 24.58
CA GLN A 717 -21.72 10.24 25.61
C GLN A 717 -20.73 9.22 25.06
N PRO A 718 -19.41 9.35 25.33
CA PRO A 718 -18.41 8.43 24.83
C PRO A 718 -18.46 7.09 25.59
N HIS A 719 -18.72 6.00 24.88
CA HIS A 719 -18.73 4.63 25.40
C HIS A 719 -17.76 3.75 24.64
N ASN A 720 -17.33 2.65 25.27
CA ASN A 720 -16.42 1.71 24.66
C ASN A 720 -17.16 0.67 23.81
N VAL A 721 -16.99 0.75 22.50
CA VAL A 721 -17.60 -0.15 21.51
C VAL A 721 -16.61 -1.21 20.96
N ALA A 722 -15.47 -1.39 21.58
CA ALA A 722 -14.40 -2.29 21.11
C ALA A 722 -14.87 -3.73 20.83
N SER A 723 -15.90 -4.22 21.52
CA SER A 723 -16.43 -5.59 21.37
C SER A 723 -16.96 -5.89 19.97
N VAL A 724 -17.45 -4.91 19.25
CA VAL A 724 -18.02 -5.05 17.90
C VAL A 724 -17.01 -4.70 16.79
N ILE A 725 -15.92 -4.02 17.11
CA ILE A 725 -14.91 -3.56 16.15
C ILE A 725 -14.05 -4.74 15.66
N LYS A 726 -13.86 -4.81 14.36
CA LYS A 726 -12.84 -5.65 13.69
C LYS A 726 -11.81 -4.74 13.07
N LEU A 727 -10.53 -5.07 13.23
CA LEU A 727 -9.46 -4.25 12.66
C LEU A 727 -9.30 -4.51 11.16
N ASN A 728 -9.08 -3.42 10.42
CA ASN A 728 -8.91 -3.47 8.99
C ASN A 728 -7.55 -4.08 8.63
N TYR A 729 -7.52 -4.85 7.53
CA TYR A 729 -6.29 -5.40 6.94
C TYR A 729 -5.42 -6.22 7.91
N ALA A 730 -6.02 -6.91 8.87
CA ALA A 730 -5.35 -7.72 9.88
C ALA A 730 -5.69 -9.22 9.72
N PRO A 731 -5.14 -9.92 8.71
CA PRO A 731 -5.32 -11.38 8.60
C PRO A 731 -4.71 -12.06 9.83
N LYS A 732 -5.42 -13.05 10.39
CA LYS A 732 -4.94 -13.76 11.58
C LYS A 732 -3.78 -14.70 11.29
N VAL A 733 -3.76 -15.29 10.09
CA VAL A 733 -2.75 -16.25 9.66
C VAL A 733 -2.22 -15.85 8.30
N THR A 734 -0.90 -15.84 8.18
CA THR A 734 -0.16 -15.81 6.91
C THR A 734 0.82 -16.99 6.92
N ALA A 735 0.93 -17.71 5.82
CA ALA A 735 1.87 -18.81 5.71
C ALA A 735 2.43 -18.88 4.29
N SER A 736 3.67 -19.31 4.14
CA SER A 736 4.26 -19.65 2.86
C SER A 736 5.13 -20.88 2.97
N ALA A 737 5.20 -21.64 1.88
CA ALA A 737 6.10 -22.77 1.74
C ALA A 737 6.60 -22.83 0.29
N GLY A 738 7.89 -23.06 0.11
CA GLY A 738 8.51 -23.21 -1.19
C GLY A 738 9.42 -24.42 -1.23
N ALA A 739 9.43 -25.12 -2.36
CA ALA A 739 10.36 -26.21 -2.66
C ALA A 739 11.09 -25.91 -3.95
N SER A 740 12.40 -26.05 -3.93
CA SER A 740 13.27 -25.87 -5.09
C SER A 740 14.18 -27.07 -5.28
N TYR A 741 14.35 -27.47 -6.52
CA TYR A 741 15.29 -28.54 -6.87
C TYR A 741 16.20 -28.10 -8.02
N ARG A 742 17.51 -28.18 -7.80
CA ARG A 742 18.55 -27.87 -8.78
C ARG A 742 19.19 -29.17 -9.26
N TYR A 743 19.12 -29.37 -10.57
CA TYR A 743 19.73 -30.49 -11.24
C TYR A 743 20.88 -30.00 -12.12
N ASP A 744 22.10 -30.52 -11.88
CA ASP A 744 23.28 -30.15 -12.65
C ASP A 744 23.33 -30.97 -13.94
N LEU A 745 23.53 -30.31 -15.08
CA LEU A 745 23.62 -30.88 -16.41
C LEU A 745 25.08 -30.91 -16.95
N GLY A 746 26.09 -30.70 -16.07
CA GLY A 746 27.49 -30.74 -16.42
C GLY A 746 28.05 -29.48 -17.08
N GLY A 747 27.32 -28.42 -17.18
CA GLY A 747 27.73 -27.12 -17.78
C GLY A 747 26.60 -26.11 -17.68
N SER A 748 25.40 -26.63 -17.59
CA SER A 748 24.18 -25.86 -17.31
C SER A 748 23.49 -26.40 -16.05
N GLN A 749 22.54 -25.66 -15.50
CA GLN A 749 21.78 -26.09 -14.32
C GLN A 749 20.28 -25.90 -14.57
N LEU A 750 19.52 -26.95 -14.31
CA LEU A 750 18.05 -26.89 -14.37
C LEU A 750 17.47 -26.71 -12.96
N LEU A 751 16.67 -25.68 -12.78
CA LEU A 751 15.98 -25.36 -11.53
C LEU A 751 14.50 -25.55 -11.70
N PHE A 752 13.88 -26.27 -10.77
CA PHE A 752 12.44 -26.32 -10.57
C PHE A 752 12.09 -25.66 -9.27
N ARG A 753 11.05 -24.82 -9.25
CA ARG A 753 10.50 -24.26 -8.02
C ARG A 753 8.99 -24.28 -8.04
N LEU A 754 8.41 -24.61 -6.87
CA LEU A 754 7.00 -24.47 -6.56
C LEU A 754 6.88 -23.72 -5.24
N GLY A 755 6.03 -22.70 -5.19
CA GLY A 755 5.78 -21.87 -4.01
C GLY A 755 4.29 -21.77 -3.73
N TYR A 756 3.88 -21.84 -2.46
CA TYR A 756 2.50 -21.66 -2.01
C TYR A 756 2.44 -20.59 -0.93
N ALA A 757 1.52 -19.63 -1.07
CA ALA A 757 1.29 -18.56 -0.11
C ALA A 757 -0.18 -18.54 0.32
N TYR A 758 -0.42 -18.57 1.64
CA TYR A 758 -1.75 -18.53 2.25
C TYR A 758 -1.95 -17.26 3.06
N THR A 759 -3.13 -16.66 2.95
CA THR A 759 -3.61 -15.55 3.79
C THR A 759 -5.03 -15.85 4.25
N SER A 760 -5.29 -15.82 5.56
CA SER A 760 -6.65 -15.99 6.10
C SER A 760 -7.55 -14.80 5.73
N SER A 761 -8.87 -14.96 5.83
CA SER A 761 -9.82 -13.86 5.62
C SER A 761 -9.62 -12.72 6.61
N PHE A 762 -9.92 -11.50 6.16
CA PHE A 762 -9.76 -10.27 6.97
C PHE A 762 -10.82 -9.24 6.59
N TYR A 763 -11.09 -8.30 7.49
CA TYR A 763 -11.97 -7.17 7.20
C TYR A 763 -11.18 -6.05 6.52
N MET A 764 -11.75 -5.45 5.47
CA MET A 764 -11.23 -4.23 4.84
C MET A 764 -11.89 -2.99 5.48
N PHE A 765 -13.14 -3.14 5.92
CA PHE A 765 -13.92 -2.17 6.69
C PHE A 765 -14.55 -2.88 7.87
N GLY A 766 -13.99 -2.76 9.04
CA GLY A 766 -14.35 -3.55 10.22
C GLY A 766 -15.15 -2.83 11.30
N ASN A 767 -15.47 -1.54 11.10
CA ASN A 767 -16.32 -0.79 12.03
C ASN A 767 -17.79 -0.83 11.58
N PRO A 768 -18.67 -1.60 12.25
CA PRO A 768 -20.07 -1.73 11.83
C PRO A 768 -20.91 -0.48 12.04
N LEU A 769 -20.39 0.53 12.75
CA LEU A 769 -21.09 1.82 12.93
C LEU A 769 -20.95 2.73 11.71
N THR A 770 -19.81 2.63 10.99
CA THR A 770 -19.47 3.50 9.85
C THR A 770 -19.43 2.79 8.51
N ALA A 771 -19.42 1.45 8.48
CA ALA A 771 -19.29 0.63 7.28
C ALA A 771 -20.46 -0.36 7.16
N PRO A 772 -21.60 0.04 6.56
CA PRO A 772 -22.78 -0.81 6.44
C PRO A 772 -22.55 -2.04 5.60
N PHE A 773 -21.60 -2.02 4.66
CA PHE A 773 -21.28 -3.13 3.75
C PHE A 773 -20.05 -3.95 4.18
N SER A 774 -19.67 -3.92 5.46
CA SER A 774 -18.47 -4.57 5.99
C SER A 774 -18.36 -6.07 5.67
N GLN A 775 -19.48 -6.79 5.51
CA GLN A 775 -19.50 -8.20 5.11
C GLN A 775 -19.30 -8.38 3.59
N ALA A 776 -19.92 -7.53 2.77
CA ALA A 776 -19.76 -7.55 1.32
C ALA A 776 -18.32 -7.20 0.89
N THR A 777 -17.63 -6.36 1.67
CA THR A 777 -16.27 -5.89 1.43
C THR A 777 -15.17 -6.70 2.12
N LYS A 778 -15.52 -7.83 2.76
CA LYS A 778 -14.54 -8.68 3.45
C LYS A 778 -13.60 -9.39 2.47
N GLY A 779 -12.29 -9.38 2.74
CA GLY A 779 -11.30 -10.16 2.00
C GLY A 779 -11.40 -11.66 2.32
N ASP A 780 -11.43 -12.49 1.28
CA ASP A 780 -11.55 -13.95 1.42
C ASP A 780 -10.20 -14.57 1.83
N ALA A 781 -10.28 -15.74 2.48
CA ALA A 781 -9.11 -16.58 2.65
C ALA A 781 -8.64 -17.09 1.28
N ARG A 782 -7.34 -16.99 1.04
CA ARG A 782 -6.76 -17.36 -0.25
C ARG A 782 -5.46 -18.13 -0.10
N GLY A 783 -5.26 -19.10 -0.98
CA GLY A 783 -4.00 -19.77 -1.23
C GLY A 783 -3.60 -19.55 -2.69
N LEU A 784 -2.39 -19.10 -2.93
CA LEU A 784 -1.83 -18.87 -4.27
C LEU A 784 -0.66 -19.81 -4.50
N LEU A 785 -0.66 -20.48 -5.64
CA LEU A 785 0.38 -21.40 -6.05
C LEU A 785 1.12 -20.81 -7.23
N ASP A 786 2.44 -20.65 -7.08
CA ASP A 786 3.35 -20.11 -8.10
C ASP A 786 4.40 -21.16 -8.47
N GLY A 787 4.92 -21.12 -9.68
CA GLY A 787 5.95 -22.05 -10.12
C GLY A 787 6.86 -21.48 -11.18
N GLN A 788 8.08 -22.04 -11.25
CA GLN A 788 9.01 -21.73 -12.35
C GLN A 788 9.92 -22.91 -12.67
N ILE A 789 10.34 -22.96 -13.93
CA ILE A 789 11.38 -23.82 -14.46
C ILE A 789 12.43 -22.92 -15.09
N ARG A 790 13.68 -23.05 -14.70
CA ARG A 790 14.75 -22.20 -15.16
C ARG A 790 15.97 -23.05 -15.58
N LEU A 791 16.45 -22.79 -16.76
CA LEU A 791 17.72 -23.32 -17.27
C LEU A 791 18.78 -22.22 -17.15
N ASP A 792 19.74 -22.42 -16.28
CA ASP A 792 20.83 -21.50 -15.95
C ASP A 792 22.17 -21.89 -16.56
N ARG A 793 23.12 -20.94 -16.59
CA ARG A 793 24.51 -21.13 -16.97
C ARG A 793 24.69 -21.69 -18.41
N ILE A 794 23.82 -21.23 -19.33
CA ILE A 794 24.03 -21.51 -20.73
C ILE A 794 25.21 -20.64 -21.19
N ASN A 795 26.35 -21.26 -21.50
CA ASN A 795 27.57 -20.54 -21.90
C ASN A 795 27.39 -19.93 -23.30
N LEU A 796 27.63 -18.62 -23.42
CA LEU A 796 27.61 -17.86 -24.68
C LEU A 796 29.03 -17.49 -25.19
N GLY A 797 30.09 -18.09 -24.63
CA GLY A 797 31.48 -17.80 -25.05
C GLY A 797 32.10 -16.53 -24.47
N GLY A 798 31.31 -15.63 -23.88
CA GLY A 798 31.76 -14.39 -23.23
C GLY A 798 30.78 -13.94 -22.17
N GLY A 799 29.80 -14.78 -21.82
CA GLY A 799 28.77 -14.51 -20.85
C GLY A 799 27.87 -15.71 -20.58
N GLU A 800 26.92 -15.55 -19.71
CA GLU A 800 25.93 -16.57 -19.32
C GLU A 800 24.51 -16.17 -19.70
N LEU A 801 23.73 -17.11 -20.22
CA LEU A 801 22.31 -16.96 -20.47
C LEU A 801 21.51 -17.86 -19.51
N SER A 802 20.40 -17.33 -19.01
CA SER A 802 19.37 -18.10 -18.31
C SER A 802 18.02 -17.95 -19.01
N VAL A 803 17.26 -19.03 -19.06
CA VAL A 803 15.90 -19.08 -19.65
C VAL A 803 14.94 -19.53 -18.58
N THR A 804 13.93 -18.71 -18.27
CA THR A 804 12.94 -18.98 -17.22
C THR A 804 11.54 -19.03 -17.78
N LEU A 805 10.84 -20.15 -17.61
CA LEU A 805 9.40 -20.28 -17.72
C LEU A 805 8.80 -20.09 -16.33
N TRP A 806 7.86 -19.18 -16.20
CA TRP A 806 7.24 -18.88 -14.91
C TRP A 806 5.73 -18.79 -15.01
N ALA A 807 5.05 -19.11 -13.92
CA ALA A 807 3.61 -18.89 -13.77
C ALA A 807 3.27 -18.49 -12.33
N LYS A 808 2.41 -17.49 -12.18
CA LYS A 808 1.84 -17.05 -10.90
C LYS A 808 0.36 -17.39 -10.84
N ASN A 809 -0.14 -17.66 -9.63
CA ASN A 809 -1.54 -18.06 -9.40
C ASN A 809 -1.96 -19.22 -10.32
N LEU A 810 -1.16 -20.30 -10.35
CA LEU A 810 -1.38 -21.48 -11.22
C LEU A 810 -2.79 -22.04 -11.13
N THR A 811 -3.41 -22.00 -9.96
CA THR A 811 -4.78 -22.48 -9.70
C THR A 811 -5.86 -21.50 -10.17
N ASN A 812 -5.46 -20.35 -10.72
CA ASN A 812 -6.37 -19.27 -11.18
C ASN A 812 -7.39 -18.84 -10.11
N ARG A 813 -6.94 -18.71 -8.85
CA ARG A 813 -7.80 -18.31 -7.74
C ARG A 813 -8.20 -16.84 -7.87
N HIS A 814 -9.50 -16.57 -7.90
CA HIS A 814 -10.04 -15.21 -7.84
C HIS A 814 -10.29 -14.84 -6.39
N TYR A 815 -9.86 -13.64 -5.98
CA TYR A 815 -9.97 -13.18 -4.60
C TYR A 815 -10.06 -11.65 -4.53
N ALA A 816 -10.88 -11.16 -3.61
CA ALA A 816 -10.94 -9.74 -3.32
C ALA A 816 -9.60 -9.27 -2.73
N SER A 817 -8.92 -8.35 -3.41
CA SER A 817 -7.65 -7.78 -3.00
C SER A 817 -7.84 -6.46 -2.27
N ARG A 818 -8.84 -5.67 -2.66
CA ARG A 818 -9.22 -4.39 -2.07
C ARG A 818 -10.72 -4.19 -2.17
N ALA A 819 -11.25 -3.29 -1.33
CA ALA A 819 -12.65 -2.90 -1.37
C ALA A 819 -12.81 -1.42 -1.00
N VAL A 820 -13.97 -0.88 -1.30
CA VAL A 820 -14.46 0.38 -0.75
C VAL A 820 -15.90 0.19 -0.26
N ASP A 821 -16.16 0.68 0.95
CA ASP A 821 -17.50 0.79 1.51
C ASP A 821 -17.90 2.28 1.46
N PHE A 822 -18.76 2.62 0.53
CA PHE A 822 -19.19 4.01 0.31
C PHE A 822 -20.33 4.44 1.24
N GLY A 823 -20.60 3.69 2.31
CA GLY A 823 -21.45 4.10 3.43
C GLY A 823 -22.75 4.76 3.03
N GLN A 824 -22.83 6.08 3.21
CA GLN A 824 -24.03 6.87 2.95
C GLN A 824 -24.44 6.93 1.47
N LEU A 825 -23.49 6.82 0.53
CA LEU A 825 -23.82 6.76 -0.91
C LEU A 825 -24.58 5.50 -1.28
N GLY A 826 -24.62 4.51 -0.39
CA GLY A 826 -25.50 3.35 -0.48
C GLY A 826 -25.00 2.22 -1.36
N PHE A 827 -23.67 2.10 -1.60
CA PHE A 827 -23.10 0.99 -2.33
C PHE A 827 -21.67 0.63 -1.87
N SER A 828 -21.19 -0.50 -2.31
CA SER A 828 -19.83 -0.96 -2.03
C SER A 828 -19.25 -1.72 -3.21
N THR A 829 -17.92 -1.64 -3.35
CA THR A 829 -17.18 -2.28 -4.45
C THR A 829 -15.98 -3.06 -3.96
N VAL A 830 -15.53 -4.02 -4.77
CA VAL A 830 -14.28 -4.76 -4.56
C VAL A 830 -13.46 -4.78 -5.83
N SER A 831 -12.14 -4.73 -5.69
CA SER A 831 -11.17 -5.06 -6.74
C SER A 831 -10.61 -6.45 -6.48
N PHE A 832 -10.35 -7.18 -7.54
CA PHE A 832 -9.77 -8.52 -7.46
C PHE A 832 -8.27 -8.49 -7.69
N GLY A 833 -7.55 -9.49 -7.14
CA GLY A 833 -6.14 -9.73 -7.45
C GLY A 833 -5.97 -10.29 -8.86
N ASP A 834 -4.71 -10.25 -9.32
CA ASP A 834 -4.38 -10.72 -10.67
C ASP A 834 -4.81 -12.21 -10.85
N PRO A 835 -5.42 -12.56 -11.99
CA PRO A 835 -5.68 -13.95 -12.36
C PRO A 835 -4.35 -14.68 -12.64
N ARG A 836 -4.41 -15.93 -13.13
CA ARG A 836 -3.22 -16.66 -13.52
C ARG A 836 -2.44 -15.89 -14.61
N THR A 837 -1.14 -15.62 -14.30
CA THR A 837 -0.18 -15.05 -15.25
C THR A 837 0.96 -16.03 -15.49
N PHE A 838 1.50 -16.04 -16.71
CA PHE A 838 2.63 -16.88 -17.08
C PHE A 838 3.46 -16.23 -18.20
N GLY A 839 4.70 -16.63 -18.31
CA GLY A 839 5.57 -16.04 -19.31
C GLY A 839 6.92 -16.71 -19.42
N LEU A 840 7.75 -16.16 -20.31
CA LEU A 840 9.12 -16.52 -20.59
C LEU A 840 10.02 -15.31 -20.31
N THR A 841 11.15 -15.56 -19.66
CA THR A 841 12.18 -14.53 -19.39
C THR A 841 13.55 -15.06 -19.82
N LEU A 842 14.33 -14.22 -20.48
CA LEU A 842 15.72 -14.42 -20.84
C LEU A 842 16.58 -13.45 -20.03
N ASP A 843 17.60 -13.96 -19.38
CA ASP A 843 18.57 -13.18 -18.61
C ASP A 843 19.98 -13.44 -19.15
N GLY A 844 20.67 -12.41 -19.65
CA GLY A 844 22.06 -12.45 -20.08
C GLY A 844 22.96 -11.70 -19.12
N LYS A 845 24.12 -12.25 -18.80
CA LYS A 845 25.18 -11.61 -18.00
C LYS A 845 26.49 -11.68 -18.76
N PHE A 846 27.20 -10.55 -18.87
CA PHE A 846 28.46 -10.40 -19.59
C PHE A 846 29.48 -9.63 -18.77
#